data_2d928f93149ac767beb33011d0f03d92
#
_entry.id   2d928f93149ac767beb33011d0f03d92
#
_cell.length_a   1.000
_cell.length_b   1.000
_cell.length_c   1.000
_cell.angle_alpha   90.00
_cell.angle_beta   90.00
_cell.angle_gamma   90.00
#
_symmetry.space_group_name_H-M   'P 1'
#
loop_
_entity.id
_entity.type
_entity.pdbx_description
1 polymer ?
#
loop_
_entity_poly.entity_id
_entity_poly.type
_entity_poly.pdbx_seq_one_letter_code
_entity_poly.pdbx_strand_id
1 'polypeptide(L)'
;MNWKKTISASILTAGLVLGALGPHVSAKTPASDTSDYLTLTSETFGHGQGGPFDIGLVNDEKLMDALTRRGVIEENASYETKQKALQEYLLKRAQNAAERSKSEKSPFSIAFKPHTTKNDGQTKSKGKDIFSSNGALKGHKFGWKNKLDPIQREPWNGETREDKVLVLLIDFPDYPHSDLPSRDGNDPNITLKLPSYEKEHYQNMLFGENGYEGPSGEKLISFKQFYEQQSGGSYTVDGTVAGWYTAKHPAAYYGGNDGGDGNDHNPRALIYEALQDAAQDPNVNLNDYDIEDPNDWDGDGNTREPDGVIDHLMVIHSGIGEEAGGGSLGGDAIWSHSWNLGGLVPIPGSHSDTTKERFGVDALLGYAYTVQPEDGAAGVFSHEYGHNLGLPDEYDTLYTADSVGAATEYWTIMAAGSWAGKIPGTEPTGFGAYDKAFLQSEMPGSNWLHGTEVNFSDLDKDGVYVTLDEASVKGTNTDAVRINLPDKETPINTPASGQFEYWGGNGDEIDHKMMTTVDLTGATSASLDYDVWYNTEENWDFGMVQVSDDGGKTWTSLSTAHTTSDIDANGYPAIKENLPGYTGSSNGWIHETIDLSQYAGKTIQLQFRYMTDWATHLDGIFFDNIKVTKNGTTVLNDDAEGDSAFTLDGFSQSNGKKYTEQYYLLEWRNYADADEALAHIRRGASLMTYDPGLVIWYVDNSYNDNWVGYHPGDGFLGVVDA
;
A
#
# COMPACT_ATOMS: atom_id res chain seq x y z
N MET A 1 46.55 8.71 -31.12
CA MET A 1 47.67 7.94 -30.57
C MET A 1 47.12 6.78 -29.80
N ASN A 2 47.33 5.58 -30.35
CA ASN A 2 46.82 4.31 -29.81
C ASN A 2 47.38 4.00 -28.44
N TRP A 3 46.61 3.30 -27.60
CA TRP A 3 47.05 2.06 -26.95
C TRP A 3 45.89 1.25 -26.41
N LYS A 4 45.66 0.12 -27.09
CA LYS A 4 44.94 -1.08 -26.59
C LYS A 4 45.86 -1.81 -25.61
N LYS A 5 45.32 -2.45 -24.57
CA LYS A 5 45.83 -3.72 -24.02
C LYS A 5 44.72 -4.59 -23.52
N THR A 6 44.60 -5.67 -24.17
CA THR A 6 43.96 -6.95 -23.91
C THR A 6 44.75 -7.76 -22.87
N ILE A 7 44.11 -8.67 -22.11
CA ILE A 7 44.63 -9.93 -21.49
C ILE A 7 43.48 -10.43 -20.60
N SER A 8 43.08 -11.70 -20.50
CA SER A 8 43.18 -12.98 -21.15
C SER A 8 42.36 -13.90 -20.26
N ALA A 9 41.59 -14.79 -20.85
CA ALA A 9 40.85 -15.86 -20.23
C ALA A 9 41.80 -16.93 -19.66
N SER A 10 41.37 -17.59 -18.61
CA SER A 10 41.88 -18.92 -18.23
C SER A 10 40.73 -19.86 -17.92
N ILE A 11 40.57 -20.81 -18.80
CA ILE A 11 39.74 -22.00 -18.70
C ILE A 11 40.47 -23.02 -17.83
N LEU A 12 39.78 -23.65 -16.90
CA LEU A 12 40.25 -24.95 -16.36
C LEU A 12 39.10 -25.95 -16.35
N THR A 13 39.21 -26.90 -17.25
CA THR A 13 38.42 -28.13 -17.38
C THR A 13 39.09 -29.27 -16.59
N ALA A 14 38.28 -30.03 -15.85
CA ALA A 14 38.45 -31.50 -15.55
C ALA A 14 37.25 -31.93 -14.66
N GLY A 15 36.57 -33.04 -14.81
CA GLY A 15 36.70 -34.21 -15.57
C GLY A 15 35.63 -35.17 -15.02
N LEU A 16 34.86 -35.77 -15.89
CA LEU A 16 33.85 -36.80 -15.56
C LEU A 16 34.48 -38.05 -14.99
N VAL A 17 33.87 -38.64 -13.95
CA VAL A 17 33.94 -40.10 -13.71
C VAL A 17 32.51 -40.60 -13.43
N LEU A 18 32.06 -41.45 -14.33
CA LEU A 18 30.83 -42.27 -14.18
C LEU A 18 31.12 -43.43 -13.21
N GLY A 19 30.22 -43.69 -12.30
CA GLY A 19 30.13 -44.89 -11.51
C GLY A 19 28.69 -45.21 -11.17
N ALA A 20 28.07 -46.10 -11.93
CA ALA A 20 26.75 -46.64 -11.67
C ALA A 20 26.81 -47.71 -10.57
N LEU A 21 25.89 -47.68 -9.60
CA LEU A 21 25.28 -48.84 -8.92
C LEU A 21 24.02 -48.40 -8.16
N GLY A 22 22.95 -49.15 -8.34
CA GLY A 22 21.55 -48.86 -7.96
C GLY A 22 21.21 -49.05 -6.49
N PRO A 23 19.91 -49.26 -6.13
CA PRO A 23 19.19 -48.34 -5.30
C PRO A 23 19.02 -48.78 -3.84
N HIS A 24 19.21 -47.89 -2.91
CA HIS A 24 18.58 -47.96 -1.60
C HIS A 24 17.90 -46.60 -1.30
N VAL A 25 16.57 -46.64 -1.40
CA VAL A 25 15.71 -45.59 -0.93
C VAL A 25 15.79 -45.58 0.60
N SER A 26 16.52 -44.64 1.14
CA SER A 26 16.34 -44.16 2.51
C SER A 26 15.87 -42.73 2.41
N ALA A 27 14.62 -42.48 2.77
CA ALA A 27 14.08 -41.16 2.89
C ALA A 27 14.88 -40.42 3.97
N LYS A 28 15.83 -39.59 3.56
CA LYS A 28 16.34 -38.51 4.41
C LYS A 28 15.34 -37.39 4.30
N THR A 29 14.64 -37.12 5.42
CA THR A 29 14.07 -35.83 5.71
C THR A 29 15.14 -34.77 5.38
N PRO A 30 14.87 -33.76 4.56
CA PRO A 30 15.77 -32.60 4.49
C PRO A 30 15.77 -31.96 5.89
N ALA A 31 16.91 -31.97 6.53
CA ALA A 31 17.13 -31.03 7.62
C ALA A 31 16.97 -29.64 6.99
N SER A 32 15.92 -28.92 7.39
CA SER A 32 15.81 -27.51 7.12
C SER A 32 17.01 -26.85 7.78
N ASP A 33 17.85 -26.22 6.98
CA ASP A 33 19.01 -25.50 7.47
C ASP A 33 18.51 -24.16 8.04
N THR A 34 17.93 -24.21 9.25
CA THR A 34 17.45 -23.04 9.99
C THR A 34 18.61 -22.15 10.48
N SER A 35 19.86 -22.58 10.25
CA SER A 35 21.04 -21.84 10.69
C SER A 35 21.29 -20.56 9.89
N ASP A 36 20.88 -20.52 8.62
CA ASP A 36 21.11 -19.36 7.76
C ASP A 36 20.19 -18.18 8.10
N TYR A 37 18.99 -18.44 8.65
CA TYR A 37 18.07 -17.37 9.07
C TYR A 37 18.46 -16.69 10.39
N LEU A 38 19.20 -17.40 11.23
CA LEU A 38 19.63 -16.90 12.54
C LEU A 38 20.89 -16.00 12.46
N THR A 39 21.48 -15.84 11.27
CA THR A 39 22.66 -15.01 11.03
C THR A 39 22.35 -13.67 10.37
N LEU A 40 21.07 -13.31 10.20
CA LEU A 40 20.69 -12.00 9.72
C LEU A 40 21.15 -10.93 10.72
N THR A 41 21.89 -9.95 10.23
CA THR A 41 22.33 -8.78 10.99
C THR A 41 21.74 -7.53 10.37
N SER A 42 21.75 -6.41 11.10
CA SER A 42 21.34 -5.12 10.54
C SER A 42 22.06 -4.76 9.23
N GLU A 43 23.30 -5.24 9.05
CA GLU A 43 24.09 -5.06 7.83
C GLU A 43 23.49 -5.81 6.61
N THR A 44 22.62 -6.79 6.84
CA THR A 44 21.92 -7.53 5.78
C THR A 44 20.87 -6.66 5.06
N PHE A 45 20.37 -5.61 5.71
CA PHE A 45 19.40 -4.66 5.12
C PHE A 45 20.02 -3.71 4.08
N GLY A 46 21.26 -3.94 3.71
CA GLY A 46 21.91 -3.41 2.52
C GLY A 46 22.09 -1.89 2.49
N HIS A 47 23.20 -1.45 1.90
CA HIS A 47 23.42 -0.04 1.64
C HIS A 47 22.53 0.45 0.49
N GLY A 48 21.81 1.57 0.71
CA GLY A 48 21.14 2.31 -0.35
C GLY A 48 19.68 1.91 -0.65
N GLN A 49 19.02 1.21 0.27
CA GLN A 49 17.57 1.08 0.24
C GLN A 49 16.99 2.19 1.14
N GLY A 50 16.78 3.38 0.56
CA GLY A 50 16.23 4.52 1.27
C GLY A 50 14.85 4.22 1.87
N GLY A 51 14.52 4.90 2.96
CA GLY A 51 13.17 4.90 3.54
C GLY A 51 12.15 5.56 2.61
N PRO A 52 10.86 5.35 2.84
CA PRO A 52 9.82 6.11 2.18
C PRO A 52 9.94 7.59 2.57
N PHE A 53 9.44 8.45 1.73
CA PHE A 53 9.42 9.88 1.98
C PHE A 53 7.95 10.31 2.15
N ASP A 54 7.50 10.36 3.39
CA ASP A 54 6.17 10.83 3.72
C ASP A 54 6.17 12.36 3.84
N ILE A 55 5.66 13.00 2.80
CA ILE A 55 5.67 14.46 2.69
C ILE A 55 4.57 15.10 3.54
N GLY A 56 3.50 14.39 3.88
CA GLY A 56 2.39 14.89 4.69
C GLY A 56 2.74 15.10 6.15
N LEU A 57 3.80 14.45 6.60
CA LEU A 57 4.33 14.66 7.94
C LEU A 57 5.22 15.90 8.06
N VAL A 58 5.46 16.60 6.96
CA VAL A 58 6.24 17.84 7.02
C VAL A 58 5.55 18.88 7.89
N ASN A 59 6.27 19.36 8.87
CA ASN A 59 5.91 20.63 9.46
C ASN A 59 6.60 21.74 8.65
N ASP A 60 5.92 22.27 7.66
CA ASP A 60 6.43 23.27 6.71
C ASP A 60 7.21 24.39 7.37
N GLU A 61 6.67 24.92 8.47
CA GLU A 61 7.25 26.07 9.14
C GLU A 61 8.52 25.69 9.89
N LYS A 62 8.52 24.56 10.55
CA LYS A 62 9.71 24.06 11.27
C LYS A 62 10.83 23.71 10.30
N LEU A 63 10.51 22.94 9.26
CA LEU A 63 11.49 22.55 8.26
C LEU A 63 12.03 23.76 7.50
N MET A 64 11.16 24.70 7.10
CA MET A 64 11.58 25.95 6.45
C MET A 64 12.50 26.80 7.36
N ASP A 65 12.22 26.88 8.67
CA ASP A 65 13.09 27.55 9.64
C ASP A 65 14.44 26.84 9.75
N ALA A 66 14.46 25.52 9.86
CA ALA A 66 15.68 24.71 9.93
C ALA A 66 16.53 24.86 8.66
N LEU A 67 15.93 24.76 7.47
CA LEU A 67 16.62 24.95 6.20
C LEU A 67 17.15 26.37 6.03
N THR A 68 16.42 27.37 6.53
CA THR A 68 16.88 28.77 6.56
C THR A 68 18.10 28.92 7.50
N ARG A 69 18.07 28.37 8.68
CA ARG A 69 19.18 28.41 9.65
C ARG A 69 20.43 27.71 9.11
N ARG A 70 20.27 26.66 8.31
CA ARG A 70 21.36 25.94 7.64
C ARG A 70 21.86 26.61 6.36
N GLY A 71 21.21 27.68 5.91
CA GLY A 71 21.58 28.41 4.68
C GLY A 71 21.20 27.67 3.39
N VAL A 72 20.33 26.68 3.46
CA VAL A 72 19.73 26.02 2.28
C VAL A 72 18.69 26.97 1.65
N ILE A 73 17.91 27.63 2.50
CA ILE A 73 16.97 28.69 2.10
C ILE A 73 17.58 30.05 2.48
N GLU A 74 17.48 31.05 1.63
CA GLU A 74 18.04 32.39 1.86
C GLU A 74 17.32 33.08 3.03
N GLU A 75 18.08 33.50 4.06
CA GLU A 75 17.55 34.07 5.32
C GLU A 75 16.65 35.31 5.09
N ASN A 76 17.07 36.20 4.18
CA ASN A 76 16.38 37.46 3.92
C ASN A 76 15.31 37.37 2.81
N ALA A 77 15.00 36.18 2.29
CA ALA A 77 13.94 35.97 1.32
C ALA A 77 12.56 36.29 1.90
N SER A 78 11.62 36.69 1.05
CA SER A 78 10.22 36.83 1.44
C SER A 78 9.65 35.46 1.87
N TYR A 79 8.60 35.45 2.68
CA TYR A 79 7.93 34.23 3.09
C TYR A 79 7.51 33.38 1.89
N GLU A 80 6.89 33.98 0.88
CA GLU A 80 6.52 33.32 -0.38
C GLU A 80 7.71 32.69 -1.10
N THR A 81 8.87 33.37 -1.13
CA THR A 81 10.09 32.82 -1.73
C THR A 81 10.63 31.66 -0.92
N LYS A 82 10.54 31.71 0.41
CA LYS A 82 10.95 30.62 1.30
C LYS A 82 10.04 29.39 1.14
N GLN A 83 8.73 29.60 1.04
CA GLN A 83 7.79 28.54 0.76
C GLN A 83 8.10 27.85 -0.56
N LYS A 84 8.34 28.62 -1.62
CA LYS A 84 8.72 28.04 -2.91
C LYS A 84 10.02 27.23 -2.85
N ALA A 85 11.01 27.72 -2.12
CA ALA A 85 12.26 26.99 -1.94
C ALA A 85 12.08 25.70 -1.12
N LEU A 86 11.20 25.71 -0.12
CA LEU A 86 10.81 24.52 0.62
C LEU A 86 10.12 23.51 -0.31
N GLN A 87 9.18 23.96 -1.13
CA GLN A 87 8.48 23.11 -2.10
C GLN A 87 9.46 22.47 -3.10
N GLU A 88 10.41 23.24 -3.64
CA GLU A 88 11.45 22.73 -4.54
C GLU A 88 12.33 21.67 -3.84
N TYR A 89 12.64 21.87 -2.56
CA TYR A 89 13.39 20.91 -1.74
C TYR A 89 12.61 19.59 -1.55
N LEU A 90 11.34 19.70 -1.15
CA LEU A 90 10.48 18.54 -0.91
C LEU A 90 10.18 17.76 -2.19
N LEU A 91 9.82 18.47 -3.26
CA LEU A 91 9.56 17.87 -4.57
C LEU A 91 10.75 17.06 -5.07
N LYS A 92 11.96 17.60 -4.93
CA LYS A 92 13.18 16.90 -5.35
C LYS A 92 13.38 15.61 -4.56
N ARG A 93 13.14 15.62 -3.26
CA ARG A 93 13.23 14.42 -2.41
C ARG A 93 12.17 13.38 -2.76
N ALA A 94 10.94 13.81 -2.96
CA ALA A 94 9.82 12.92 -3.35
C ALA A 94 10.11 12.25 -4.70
N GLN A 95 10.61 12.99 -5.69
CA GLN A 95 11.01 12.44 -7.00
C GLN A 95 12.14 11.41 -6.85
N ASN A 96 13.15 11.72 -6.05
CA ASN A 96 14.25 10.79 -5.80
C ASN A 96 13.78 9.52 -5.10
N ALA A 97 12.84 9.61 -4.15
CA ALA A 97 12.21 8.47 -3.49
C ALA A 97 11.46 7.59 -4.48
N ALA A 98 10.63 8.21 -5.33
CA ALA A 98 9.85 7.50 -6.34
C ALA A 98 10.73 6.80 -7.41
N GLU A 99 11.87 7.40 -7.79
CA GLU A 99 12.80 6.77 -8.73
C GLU A 99 13.54 5.58 -8.11
N ARG A 100 13.83 5.63 -6.81
CA ARG A 100 14.50 4.53 -6.10
C ARG A 100 13.57 3.35 -5.89
N SER A 101 12.32 3.57 -5.52
CA SER A 101 11.33 2.50 -5.34
C SER A 101 11.16 1.63 -6.59
N LYS A 102 11.36 2.19 -7.78
CA LYS A 102 11.37 1.45 -9.05
C LYS A 102 12.59 0.55 -9.25
N SER A 103 13.67 0.78 -8.54
CA SER A 103 14.95 0.05 -8.68
C SER A 103 15.21 -0.96 -7.56
N GLU A 104 14.37 -0.99 -6.53
CA GLU A 104 14.55 -1.85 -5.37
C GLU A 104 14.28 -3.31 -5.70
N LYS A 105 15.34 -4.11 -5.64
CA LYS A 105 15.21 -5.56 -5.50
C LYS A 105 15.20 -5.86 -4.02
N SER A 106 14.09 -6.43 -3.51
CA SER A 106 14.05 -6.93 -2.14
C SER A 106 15.23 -7.90 -1.92
N PRO A 107 16.11 -7.65 -0.94
CA PRO A 107 17.16 -8.61 -0.60
C PRO A 107 16.58 -9.91 -0.01
N PHE A 108 15.31 -9.92 0.34
CA PHE A 108 14.58 -11.00 0.99
C PHE A 108 13.52 -11.65 0.11
N SER A 109 13.77 -11.82 -1.18
CA SER A 109 12.97 -12.75 -1.97
C SER A 109 13.29 -14.19 -1.51
N ILE A 110 12.92 -14.50 -0.27
CA ILE A 110 12.86 -15.88 0.17
C ILE A 110 11.65 -16.47 -0.55
N ALA A 111 11.91 -17.26 -1.57
CA ALA A 111 10.89 -18.07 -2.20
C ALA A 111 10.42 -19.12 -1.19
N PHE A 112 9.47 -18.73 -0.32
CA PHE A 112 8.74 -19.70 0.49
C PHE A 112 7.92 -20.55 -0.48
N LYS A 113 8.35 -21.80 -0.68
CA LYS A 113 7.47 -22.79 -1.30
C LYS A 113 6.46 -23.20 -0.22
N PRO A 114 5.17 -22.92 -0.39
CA PRO A 114 4.17 -23.41 0.53
C PRO A 114 4.30 -24.93 0.61
N HIS A 115 4.32 -25.47 1.81
CA HIS A 115 4.32 -26.89 2.03
C HIS A 115 2.95 -27.41 1.62
N THR A 116 2.79 -27.85 0.37
CA THR A 116 1.58 -28.53 -0.07
C THR A 116 1.52 -29.88 0.65
N THR A 117 0.76 -29.95 1.73
CA THR A 117 0.24 -31.21 2.20
C THR A 117 -0.72 -31.70 1.12
N LYS A 118 -0.36 -32.81 0.47
CA LYS A 118 -1.28 -33.52 -0.42
C LYS A 118 -2.45 -34.02 0.42
N ASN A 119 -3.54 -33.30 0.39
CA ASN A 119 -4.84 -33.86 0.72
C ASN A 119 -5.72 -33.76 -0.51
N ASP A 120 -6.13 -34.93 -0.97
CA ASP A 120 -7.07 -35.13 -2.04
C ASP A 120 -8.41 -34.43 -1.77
N GLY A 121 -8.83 -33.56 -2.66
CA GLY A 121 -10.20 -33.12 -2.86
C GLY A 121 -10.49 -31.68 -2.45
N GLN A 122 -10.39 -30.79 -3.44
CA GLN A 122 -11.15 -29.55 -3.55
C GLN A 122 -11.14 -28.58 -2.35
N THR A 123 -10.05 -27.87 -2.18
CA THR A 123 -10.10 -26.48 -1.72
C THR A 123 -9.06 -25.69 -2.52
N LYS A 124 -9.50 -24.71 -3.29
CA LYS A 124 -8.62 -23.75 -3.95
C LYS A 124 -8.06 -22.85 -2.85
N SER A 125 -6.89 -23.18 -2.30
CA SER A 125 -6.14 -22.20 -1.51
C SER A 125 -5.70 -21.08 -2.45
N LYS A 126 -6.29 -19.92 -2.30
CA LYS A 126 -5.75 -18.68 -2.86
C LYS A 126 -4.59 -18.23 -1.97
N GLY A 127 -3.45 -18.91 -2.09
CA GLY A 127 -2.21 -18.39 -1.52
C GLY A 127 -1.87 -17.10 -2.24
N LYS A 128 -2.05 -15.96 -1.57
CA LYS A 128 -1.60 -14.67 -2.09
C LYS A 128 -0.12 -14.54 -1.78
N ASP A 129 0.70 -14.40 -2.82
CA ASP A 129 2.09 -13.99 -2.64
C ASP A 129 2.11 -12.57 -2.09
N ILE A 130 2.59 -12.42 -0.84
CA ILE A 130 2.76 -11.14 -0.15
C ILE A 130 4.06 -10.42 -0.51
N PHE A 131 4.82 -10.95 -1.43
CA PHE A 131 6.11 -10.40 -1.81
C PHE A 131 5.99 -9.62 -3.10
N SER A 132 5.77 -8.30 -3.01
CA SER A 132 6.00 -7.41 -4.15
C SER A 132 7.30 -6.64 -3.97
N SER A 133 8.10 -6.60 -5.00
CA SER A 133 9.38 -5.90 -5.08
C SER A 133 9.26 -4.35 -5.09
N ASN A 134 8.06 -3.83 -5.11
CA ASN A 134 7.80 -2.38 -5.10
C ASN A 134 7.16 -2.02 -3.79
N GLY A 135 7.90 -1.45 -2.86
CA GLY A 135 7.60 -0.95 -1.53
C GLY A 135 6.16 -0.60 -1.09
N ALA A 136 5.17 -0.96 -1.87
CA ALA A 136 3.77 -0.92 -1.48
C ALA A 136 3.49 -2.07 -0.52
N LEU A 137 3.04 -1.75 0.67
CA LEU A 137 2.59 -2.66 1.69
C LEU A 137 1.52 -3.64 1.14
N LYS A 138 1.92 -4.82 0.70
CA LYS A 138 1.00 -5.92 0.35
C LYS A 138 0.81 -6.94 1.46
N GLY A 139 0.99 -6.54 2.70
CA GLY A 139 0.66 -7.36 3.85
C GLY A 139 -0.71 -7.02 4.42
N HIS A 140 -1.00 -5.77 4.59
CA HIS A 140 -2.38 -5.30 4.64
C HIS A 140 -2.82 -5.12 3.20
N LYS A 141 -4.04 -5.50 2.87
CA LYS A 141 -4.64 -5.15 1.60
C LYS A 141 -4.69 -3.61 1.48
N PHE A 142 -3.56 -2.98 1.20
CA PHE A 142 -3.54 -1.70 0.51
C PHE A 142 -3.91 -1.94 -0.97
N GLY A 143 -4.80 -2.89 -1.21
CA GLY A 143 -5.64 -2.81 -2.33
C GLY A 143 -6.63 -1.74 -1.95
N TRP A 144 -6.43 -0.54 -2.45
CA TRP A 144 -7.53 0.37 -2.62
C TRP A 144 -8.72 -0.48 -3.03
N LYS A 145 -9.64 -0.67 -2.10
CA LYS A 145 -10.96 -1.10 -2.53
C LYS A 145 -11.45 0.12 -3.29
N ASN A 146 -11.30 0.11 -4.62
CA ASN A 146 -11.89 1.13 -5.49
C ASN A 146 -13.40 1.22 -5.27
N LYS A 147 -13.89 0.63 -4.20
CA LYS A 147 -15.27 0.59 -3.79
C LYS A 147 -15.33 0.33 -2.29
N LEU A 148 -15.63 1.36 -1.53
CA LEU A 148 -16.07 1.14 -0.15
C LEU A 148 -17.40 0.41 -0.19
N ASP A 149 -17.58 -0.56 0.71
CA ASP A 149 -18.90 -1.13 0.90
C ASP A 149 -19.89 -0.03 1.31
N PRO A 150 -21.16 -0.16 0.96
CA PRO A 150 -22.19 0.79 1.41
C PRO A 150 -22.08 1.01 2.91
N ILE A 151 -22.33 2.24 3.37
CA ILE A 151 -22.27 2.57 4.79
C ILE A 151 -23.16 1.59 5.56
N GLN A 152 -22.55 0.81 6.45
CA GLN A 152 -23.28 -0.22 7.18
C GLN A 152 -24.27 0.41 8.15
N ARG A 153 -25.47 -0.14 8.20
CA ARG A 153 -26.54 0.28 9.11
C ARG A 153 -26.68 -0.65 10.30
N GLU A 154 -25.83 -1.66 10.40
CA GLU A 154 -25.88 -2.60 11.52
C GLU A 154 -25.44 -1.88 12.79
N PRO A 155 -26.22 -2.00 13.88
CA PRO A 155 -25.81 -1.42 15.14
C PRO A 155 -24.58 -2.14 15.68
N TRP A 156 -23.76 -1.39 16.42
CA TRP A 156 -22.64 -1.97 17.15
C TRP A 156 -23.09 -3.15 17.99
N ASN A 157 -22.36 -4.27 17.90
CA ASN A 157 -22.68 -5.51 18.61
C ASN A 157 -22.42 -5.42 20.13
N GLY A 158 -21.77 -4.34 20.60
CA GLY A 158 -21.40 -4.10 21.99
C GLY A 158 -20.05 -4.69 22.39
N GLU A 159 -19.30 -5.28 21.44
CA GLU A 159 -17.94 -5.78 21.67
C GLU A 159 -16.92 -4.71 21.27
N THR A 160 -15.89 -4.55 22.07
CA THR A 160 -14.77 -3.67 21.75
C THR A 160 -13.62 -4.52 21.20
N ARG A 161 -13.16 -4.21 20.00
CA ARG A 161 -11.93 -4.78 19.45
C ARG A 161 -10.74 -4.09 20.12
N GLU A 162 -9.81 -4.88 20.66
CA GLU A 162 -8.56 -4.39 21.20
C GLU A 162 -7.41 -4.90 20.34
N ASP A 163 -6.56 -3.99 19.86
CA ASP A 163 -5.31 -4.32 19.19
C ASP A 163 -4.12 -3.98 20.08
N LYS A 164 -3.05 -4.77 19.96
CA LYS A 164 -1.85 -4.67 20.78
C LYS A 164 -0.71 -4.05 19.99
N VAL A 165 -0.17 -2.94 20.49
CA VAL A 165 0.94 -2.21 19.86
C VAL A 165 2.21 -2.44 20.64
N LEU A 166 3.23 -2.99 19.97
CA LEU A 166 4.59 -3.08 20.52
C LEU A 166 5.32 -1.76 20.23
N VAL A 167 5.67 -1.04 21.29
CA VAL A 167 6.40 0.23 21.19
C VAL A 167 7.82 0.06 21.68
N LEU A 168 8.80 0.32 20.80
CA LEU A 168 10.22 0.16 21.10
C LEU A 168 10.93 1.51 21.04
N LEU A 169 11.62 1.87 22.12
CA LEU A 169 12.43 3.07 22.20
C LEU A 169 13.88 2.72 21.89
N ILE A 170 14.52 3.43 20.96
CA ILE A 170 15.91 3.20 20.56
C ILE A 170 16.66 4.51 20.40
N ASP A 171 17.85 4.61 21.01
CA ASP A 171 18.74 5.75 20.86
C ASP A 171 19.99 5.42 20.07
N PHE A 172 20.75 6.45 19.71
CA PHE A 172 22.00 6.28 18.97
C PHE A 172 23.19 6.47 19.89
N PRO A 173 24.33 5.77 19.68
CA PRO A 173 25.53 5.93 20.52
C PRO A 173 26.12 7.34 20.48
N ASP A 174 25.84 8.11 19.42
CA ASP A 174 26.25 9.52 19.27
C ASP A 174 25.13 10.52 19.63
N TYR A 175 23.91 10.04 19.86
CA TYR A 175 22.77 10.84 20.28
C TYR A 175 21.87 10.04 21.27
N PRO A 176 22.30 9.85 22.54
CA PRO A 176 21.45 9.23 23.55
C PRO A 176 20.17 10.05 23.82
N HIS A 177 19.06 9.36 24.09
CA HIS A 177 17.75 9.97 24.33
C HIS A 177 17.73 11.05 25.41
N SER A 178 18.55 10.95 26.45
CA SER A 178 18.69 11.95 27.52
C SER A 178 19.38 13.25 27.06
N ASP A 179 19.98 13.27 25.88
CA ASP A 179 20.76 14.41 25.39
C ASP A 179 19.90 15.50 24.72
N LEU A 180 18.69 15.20 24.23
CA LEU A 180 17.83 16.16 23.52
C LEU A 180 17.64 17.46 24.33
N PRO A 181 17.26 17.46 25.62
CA PRO A 181 17.10 18.70 26.39
C PRO A 181 18.39 19.50 26.55
N SER A 182 19.55 18.87 26.57
CA SER A 182 20.85 19.52 26.76
C SER A 182 21.48 19.95 25.44
N ARG A 183 21.34 19.15 24.40
CA ARG A 183 21.94 19.35 23.06
C ARG A 183 21.10 20.31 22.20
N ASP A 184 19.82 20.00 22.05
CA ASP A 184 18.89 20.71 21.19
C ASP A 184 17.78 21.46 21.96
N GLY A 185 17.83 21.50 23.28
CA GLY A 185 16.77 22.09 24.11
C GLY A 185 16.46 23.57 23.88
N ASN A 186 17.24 24.26 23.06
CA ASN A 186 16.94 25.63 22.59
C ASN A 186 16.42 25.67 21.15
N ASP A 187 16.34 24.52 20.45
CA ASP A 187 15.78 24.49 19.12
C ASP A 187 14.28 24.84 19.18
N PRO A 188 13.81 25.85 18.43
CA PRO A 188 12.40 26.22 18.40
C PRO A 188 11.53 25.13 17.74
N ASN A 189 12.14 24.19 17.04
CA ASN A 189 11.45 23.15 16.29
C ASN A 189 11.10 21.93 17.14
N ILE A 190 11.55 21.82 18.38
CA ILE A 190 11.08 20.77 19.30
C ILE A 190 9.56 20.82 19.40
N THR A 191 8.89 19.70 19.18
CA THR A 191 7.43 19.57 19.25
C THR A 191 6.97 19.58 20.70
N LEU A 192 7.35 18.56 21.48
CA LEU A 192 7.10 18.50 22.91
C LEU A 192 8.40 18.77 23.65
N LYS A 193 8.54 19.97 24.20
CA LYS A 193 9.74 20.35 24.94
C LYS A 193 9.67 19.90 26.40
N LEU A 194 10.16 18.72 26.69
CA LEU A 194 10.17 18.12 28.01
C LEU A 194 11.54 18.20 28.67
N PRO A 195 11.61 18.12 30.02
CA PRO A 195 12.88 18.05 30.73
C PRO A 195 13.62 16.71 30.55
N SER A 196 12.89 15.64 30.26
CA SER A 196 13.40 14.30 29.92
C SER A 196 12.33 13.53 29.14
N TYR A 197 12.76 12.51 28.42
CA TYR A 197 11.90 11.68 27.57
C TYR A 197 11.96 10.22 28.04
N GLU A 198 11.49 10.04 29.26
CA GLU A 198 11.48 8.72 29.91
C GLU A 198 10.35 7.84 29.35
N LYS A 199 10.50 6.55 29.50
CA LYS A 199 9.55 5.53 29.04
C LYS A 199 8.11 5.80 29.50
N GLU A 200 7.94 6.30 30.74
CA GLU A 200 6.64 6.64 31.30
C GLU A 200 5.91 7.76 30.54
N HIS A 201 6.67 8.68 29.92
CA HIS A 201 6.07 9.71 29.06
C HIS A 201 5.34 9.05 27.89
N TYR A 202 6.00 8.16 27.17
CA TYR A 202 5.39 7.48 25.99
C TYR A 202 4.28 6.53 26.40
N GLN A 203 4.41 5.83 27.53
CA GLN A 203 3.34 4.98 28.06
C GLN A 203 2.07 5.80 28.34
N ASN A 204 2.19 7.01 28.86
CA ASN A 204 1.06 7.91 29.10
C ASN A 204 0.55 8.56 27.81
N MET A 205 1.44 9.00 26.92
CA MET A 205 1.07 9.62 25.65
C MET A 205 0.34 8.64 24.73
N LEU A 206 0.76 7.39 24.69
CA LEU A 206 0.17 6.39 23.82
C LEU A 206 -1.03 5.71 24.47
N PHE A 207 -0.91 5.24 25.73
CA PHE A 207 -1.91 4.38 26.34
C PHE A 207 -2.57 4.97 27.61
N GLY A 208 -2.39 6.25 27.86
CA GLY A 208 -2.97 6.93 29.02
C GLY A 208 -4.50 7.00 28.95
N GLU A 209 -5.19 6.37 29.90
CA GLU A 209 -6.65 6.36 30.03
C GLU A 209 -7.28 7.76 30.16
N ASN A 210 -6.53 8.73 30.71
CA ASN A 210 -6.97 10.08 30.98
C ASN A 210 -6.16 11.14 30.18
N GLY A 211 -5.53 10.71 29.10
CA GLY A 211 -4.58 11.52 28.34
C GLY A 211 -3.23 11.62 29.01
N TYR A 212 -2.45 12.60 28.58
CA TYR A 212 -1.12 12.86 29.12
C TYR A 212 -0.90 14.35 29.40
N GLU A 213 0.18 14.64 30.14
CA GLU A 213 0.51 16.02 30.52
C GLU A 213 1.51 16.62 29.53
N GLY A 214 1.17 17.78 28.97
CA GLY A 214 2.05 18.56 28.11
C GLY A 214 3.11 19.34 28.87
N PRO A 215 4.03 20.02 28.15
CA PRO A 215 5.19 20.71 28.73
C PRO A 215 4.89 21.77 29.79
N SER A 216 3.71 22.37 29.79
CA SER A 216 3.28 23.41 30.74
C SER A 216 2.09 22.97 31.62
N GLY A 217 1.80 21.66 31.64
CA GLY A 217 0.69 21.11 32.40
C GLY A 217 -0.63 21.07 31.62
N GLU A 218 -0.56 21.16 30.31
CA GLU A 218 -1.72 20.96 29.42
C GLU A 218 -2.21 19.50 29.56
N LYS A 219 -3.52 19.32 29.52
CA LYS A 219 -4.12 17.99 29.34
C LYS A 219 -4.29 17.72 27.86
N LEU A 220 -3.57 16.75 27.37
CA LEU A 220 -3.50 16.37 25.97
C LEU A 220 -4.15 15.00 25.79
N ILE A 221 -4.77 14.81 24.62
CA ILE A 221 -5.40 13.52 24.26
C ILE A 221 -4.31 12.48 24.01
N SER A 222 -4.48 11.27 24.57
CA SER A 222 -3.60 10.14 24.24
C SER A 222 -4.00 9.50 22.91
N PHE A 223 -3.05 8.78 22.31
CA PHE A 223 -3.29 7.96 21.14
C PHE A 223 -4.46 6.97 21.34
N LYS A 224 -4.51 6.25 22.48
CA LYS A 224 -5.61 5.38 22.87
C LYS A 224 -6.95 6.13 22.89
N GLN A 225 -7.01 7.26 23.58
CA GLN A 225 -8.24 8.05 23.68
C GLN A 225 -8.73 8.53 22.30
N PHE A 226 -7.79 8.91 21.42
CA PHE A 226 -8.15 9.32 20.05
C PHE A 226 -8.91 8.19 19.34
N TYR A 227 -8.36 6.98 19.31
CA TYR A 227 -9.00 5.85 18.64
C TYR A 227 -10.32 5.43 19.28
N GLU A 228 -10.39 5.46 20.62
CA GLU A 228 -11.63 5.19 21.35
C GLU A 228 -12.73 6.22 21.04
N GLN A 229 -12.39 7.49 20.94
CA GLN A 229 -13.35 8.54 20.54
C GLN A 229 -13.82 8.34 19.09
N GLN A 230 -12.90 8.14 18.16
CA GLN A 230 -13.22 8.03 16.74
C GLN A 230 -14.08 6.79 16.41
N SER A 231 -13.90 5.71 17.16
CA SER A 231 -14.65 4.45 17.00
C SER A 231 -15.94 4.37 17.82
N GLY A 232 -16.25 5.41 18.59
CA GLY A 232 -17.36 5.37 19.55
C GLY A 232 -17.21 4.26 20.61
N GLY A 233 -15.98 3.89 20.98
CA GLY A 233 -15.63 2.88 21.98
C GLY A 233 -15.68 1.44 21.46
N SER A 234 -15.89 1.23 20.18
CA SER A 234 -15.88 -0.12 19.58
C SER A 234 -14.48 -0.64 19.23
N TYR A 235 -13.50 0.25 19.27
CA TYR A 235 -12.09 -0.06 19.03
C TYR A 235 -11.22 0.62 20.09
N THR A 236 -10.23 -0.09 20.57
CA THR A 236 -9.23 0.41 21.51
C THR A 236 -7.87 -0.16 21.19
N VAL A 237 -6.85 0.51 21.63
CA VAL A 237 -5.46 0.06 21.52
C VAL A 237 -4.83 0.00 22.89
N ASP A 238 -3.98 -0.99 23.13
CA ASP A 238 -3.17 -1.09 24.34
C ASP A 238 -1.79 -1.63 23.98
N GLY A 239 -0.82 -1.49 24.85
CA GLY A 239 0.52 -1.96 24.55
C GLY A 239 1.54 -1.68 25.62
N THR A 240 2.76 -2.08 25.33
CA THR A 240 3.89 -1.87 26.23
C THR A 240 4.96 -1.05 25.52
N VAL A 241 5.44 -0.03 26.20
CA VAL A 241 6.64 0.71 25.80
C VAL A 241 7.86 0.03 26.39
N ALA A 242 8.82 -0.40 25.57
CA ALA A 242 10.05 -1.08 25.97
C ALA A 242 11.29 -0.30 25.47
N GLY A 243 12.43 -0.52 26.05
CA GLY A 243 13.70 0.21 25.80
C GLY A 243 13.93 1.23 26.91
N TRP A 244 14.76 2.23 26.78
CA TRP A 244 15.58 2.63 25.64
C TRP A 244 16.65 1.58 25.34
N TYR A 245 16.67 1.08 24.11
CA TYR A 245 17.78 0.29 23.58
C TYR A 245 18.80 1.23 22.92
N THR A 246 20.02 0.77 22.68
CA THR A 246 21.01 1.60 21.99
C THR A 246 21.40 0.94 20.68
N ALA A 247 21.17 1.62 19.57
CA ALA A 247 21.54 1.20 18.23
C ALA A 247 23.05 0.94 18.09
N LYS A 248 23.43 0.08 17.16
CA LYS A 248 24.85 -0.30 16.97
C LYS A 248 25.70 0.79 16.31
N HIS A 249 25.06 1.65 15.52
CA HIS A 249 25.72 2.66 14.70
C HIS A 249 25.25 4.07 15.05
N PRO A 250 26.04 5.12 14.66
CA PRO A 250 25.62 6.52 14.78
C PRO A 250 24.31 6.81 14.00
N ALA A 251 23.60 7.88 14.40
CA ALA A 251 22.35 8.30 13.76
C ALA A 251 22.45 8.41 12.24
N ALA A 252 23.52 9.02 11.71
CA ALA A 252 23.76 9.17 10.28
C ALA A 252 23.83 7.85 9.49
N TYR A 253 24.06 6.71 10.14
CA TYR A 253 24.05 5.41 9.48
C TYR A 253 22.62 4.98 9.10
N TYR A 254 21.65 5.39 9.88
CA TYR A 254 20.24 5.03 9.68
C TYR A 254 19.47 6.11 8.93
N GLY A 255 19.56 7.36 9.36
CA GLY A 255 18.83 8.51 8.82
C GLY A 255 19.58 9.31 7.79
N GLY A 256 20.94 9.15 7.65
CA GLY A 256 21.70 9.96 6.71
C GLY A 256 21.22 9.83 5.28
N ASN A 257 20.99 10.99 4.62
CA ASN A 257 20.41 11.03 3.30
C ASN A 257 21.40 10.64 2.20
N ASP A 258 21.07 9.65 1.39
CA ASP A 258 21.88 9.20 0.27
C ASP A 258 22.07 10.30 -0.79
N GLY A 259 23.35 10.71 -0.99
CA GLY A 259 23.69 11.73 -1.97
C GLY A 259 23.26 13.14 -1.60
N GLY A 260 22.81 13.37 -0.35
CA GLY A 260 22.41 14.67 0.19
C GLY A 260 20.99 15.15 -0.20
N ASP A 261 20.34 14.48 -1.13
CA ASP A 261 18.99 14.78 -1.61
C ASP A 261 18.09 13.52 -1.62
N GLY A 262 18.53 12.45 -0.93
CA GLY A 262 17.81 11.17 -0.82
C GLY A 262 16.96 11.10 0.43
N ASN A 263 16.46 9.89 0.68
CA ASN A 263 15.77 9.52 1.92
C ASN A 263 16.74 8.87 2.89
N ASP A 264 16.24 8.54 4.07
CA ASP A 264 16.97 7.81 5.10
C ASP A 264 17.73 6.61 4.55
N HIS A 265 18.98 6.45 4.93
CA HIS A 265 19.87 5.46 4.36
C HIS A 265 19.52 4.02 4.75
N ASN A 266 19.28 3.75 6.04
CA ASN A 266 19.04 2.41 6.56
C ASN A 266 18.01 2.36 7.69
N PRO A 267 16.79 2.91 7.55
CA PRO A 267 15.82 2.90 8.65
C PRO A 267 15.40 1.48 9.04
N ARG A 268 15.26 0.56 8.09
CA ARG A 268 14.97 -0.86 8.35
C ARG A 268 15.96 -1.52 9.29
N ALA A 269 17.24 -1.17 9.19
CA ALA A 269 18.28 -1.72 10.08
C ALA A 269 18.03 -1.32 11.53
N LEU A 270 17.63 -0.06 11.79
CA LEU A 270 17.29 0.42 13.13
C LEU A 270 16.12 -0.37 13.72
N ILE A 271 15.05 -0.54 12.93
CA ILE A 271 13.86 -1.29 13.34
C ILE A 271 14.22 -2.74 13.70
N TYR A 272 15.02 -3.37 12.84
CA TYR A 272 15.44 -4.75 13.08
C TYR A 272 16.33 -4.88 14.34
N GLU A 273 17.21 -3.93 14.61
CA GLU A 273 18.00 -3.89 15.84
C GLU A 273 17.10 -3.74 17.07
N ALA A 274 16.13 -2.85 17.04
CA ALA A 274 15.15 -2.69 18.11
C ALA A 274 14.37 -3.99 18.39
N LEU A 275 13.94 -4.70 17.36
CA LEU A 275 13.28 -6.00 17.51
C LEU A 275 14.21 -7.08 18.11
N GLN A 276 15.48 -7.11 17.70
CA GLN A 276 16.46 -8.05 18.27
C GLN A 276 16.70 -7.79 19.76
N ASP A 277 16.77 -6.53 20.17
CA ASP A 277 16.96 -6.16 21.56
C ASP A 277 15.70 -6.46 22.38
N ALA A 278 14.53 -6.18 21.84
CA ALA A 278 13.25 -6.52 22.47
C ALA A 278 13.07 -8.03 22.67
N ALA A 279 13.52 -8.86 21.73
CA ALA A 279 13.48 -10.33 21.86
C ALA A 279 14.40 -10.86 23.00
N GLN A 280 15.34 -10.06 23.45
CA GLN A 280 16.25 -10.39 24.56
C GLN A 280 15.86 -9.72 25.87
N ASP A 281 14.92 -8.78 25.85
CA ASP A 281 14.44 -8.11 27.06
C ASP A 281 13.48 -9.04 27.83
N PRO A 282 13.82 -9.44 29.06
CA PRO A 282 12.99 -10.36 29.86
C PRO A 282 11.62 -9.75 30.25
N ASN A 283 11.42 -8.46 30.04
CA ASN A 283 10.18 -7.76 30.33
C ASN A 283 9.26 -7.68 29.11
N VAL A 284 9.70 -8.13 27.93
CA VAL A 284 8.94 -8.12 26.69
C VAL A 284 8.64 -9.55 26.27
N ASN A 285 7.37 -9.84 26.06
CA ASN A 285 6.93 -11.09 25.44
C ASN A 285 6.35 -10.78 24.06
N LEU A 286 7.14 -11.01 23.02
CA LEU A 286 6.76 -10.68 21.66
C LEU A 286 5.49 -11.42 21.17
N ASN A 287 5.19 -12.61 21.73
CA ASN A 287 3.98 -13.35 21.37
C ASN A 287 2.67 -12.66 21.82
N ASP A 288 2.75 -11.66 22.70
CA ASP A 288 1.56 -10.90 23.10
C ASP A 288 1.10 -9.93 21.99
N TYR A 289 1.88 -9.79 20.92
CA TYR A 289 1.67 -8.89 19.78
C TYR A 289 1.49 -9.63 18.45
N ASP A 290 1.16 -10.90 18.52
CA ASP A 290 0.81 -11.80 17.40
C ASP A 290 -0.60 -12.33 17.71
N ILE A 291 -1.62 -11.54 17.40
CA ILE A 291 -3.04 -11.80 17.72
C ILE A 291 -3.96 -11.72 16.51
N GLU A 292 -3.40 -11.32 15.36
CA GLU A 292 -4.14 -11.15 14.11
C GLU A 292 -3.55 -12.00 12.97
N ASP A 293 -4.40 -12.40 12.04
CA ASP A 293 -4.02 -12.92 10.72
C ASP A 293 -4.77 -12.12 9.63
N PRO A 294 -4.39 -10.85 9.37
CA PRO A 294 -5.11 -9.99 8.43
C PRO A 294 -5.11 -10.54 6.99
N ASN A 295 -4.23 -11.48 6.69
CA ASN A 295 -4.11 -12.10 5.38
C ASN A 295 -4.85 -13.43 5.27
N ASP A 296 -5.43 -13.93 6.37
CA ASP A 296 -6.11 -15.24 6.42
C ASP A 296 -5.26 -16.32 5.76
N TRP A 297 -4.03 -16.50 6.29
CA TRP A 297 -3.01 -17.36 5.69
C TRP A 297 -3.40 -18.82 5.58
N ASP A 298 -4.22 -19.30 6.50
CA ASP A 298 -4.71 -20.68 6.47
C ASP A 298 -6.04 -20.83 5.72
N GLY A 299 -6.70 -19.71 5.39
CA GLY A 299 -7.89 -19.66 4.55
C GLY A 299 -9.17 -20.08 5.27
N ASP A 300 -9.21 -20.01 6.61
CA ASP A 300 -10.36 -20.41 7.40
C ASP A 300 -11.38 -19.28 7.61
N GLY A 301 -11.01 -18.03 7.28
CA GLY A 301 -11.83 -16.82 7.37
C GLY A 301 -11.74 -16.11 8.72
N ASN A 302 -10.90 -16.60 9.65
CA ASN A 302 -10.66 -15.99 10.95
C ASN A 302 -9.41 -15.10 10.90
N THR A 303 -9.60 -13.78 10.87
CA THR A 303 -8.50 -12.82 10.84
C THR A 303 -8.06 -12.37 12.24
N ARG A 304 -8.57 -13.02 13.30
CA ARG A 304 -8.28 -12.67 14.71
C ARG A 304 -7.62 -13.84 15.42
N GLU A 305 -6.50 -14.29 14.88
CA GLU A 305 -5.70 -15.37 15.44
C GLU A 305 -4.21 -15.16 15.10
N PRO A 306 -3.29 -15.77 15.86
CA PRO A 306 -1.86 -15.61 15.62
C PRO A 306 -1.42 -16.18 14.27
N ASP A 307 -0.71 -15.38 13.47
CA ASP A 307 -0.10 -15.80 12.21
C ASP A 307 1.43 -15.97 12.30
N GLY A 308 2.00 -15.57 13.43
CA GLY A 308 3.44 -15.61 13.69
C GLY A 308 4.17 -14.32 13.29
N VAL A 309 3.44 -13.29 12.88
CA VAL A 309 3.98 -11.97 12.57
C VAL A 309 3.61 -10.99 13.68
N ILE A 310 4.48 -10.04 13.99
CA ILE A 310 4.13 -8.94 14.89
C ILE A 310 3.14 -8.02 14.17
N ASP A 311 1.95 -7.87 14.73
CA ASP A 311 0.85 -7.16 14.10
C ASP A 311 1.10 -5.65 13.97
N HIS A 312 1.43 -5.01 15.10
CA HIS A 312 1.62 -3.56 15.18
C HIS A 312 2.91 -3.21 15.90
N LEU A 313 3.87 -2.69 15.14
CA LEU A 313 5.17 -2.26 15.65
C LEU A 313 5.34 -0.75 15.48
N MET A 314 5.63 -0.06 16.56
CA MET A 314 5.98 1.35 16.60
C MET A 314 7.37 1.52 17.20
N VAL A 315 8.24 2.26 16.51
CA VAL A 315 9.61 2.53 16.98
C VAL A 315 9.80 4.03 17.19
N ILE A 316 10.36 4.41 18.31
CA ILE A 316 10.64 5.80 18.63
C ILE A 316 12.15 5.97 18.74
N HIS A 317 12.72 6.81 17.88
CA HIS A 317 14.15 7.09 17.88
C HIS A 317 14.48 8.37 18.66
N SER A 318 15.69 8.46 19.23
CA SER A 318 16.14 9.69 19.92
C SER A 318 16.37 10.85 18.95
N GLY A 319 16.14 12.06 19.44
CA GLY A 319 16.31 13.31 18.70
C GLY A 319 15.05 13.83 18.05
N ILE A 320 15.18 14.93 17.31
CA ILE A 320 14.11 15.60 16.55
C ILE A 320 14.01 14.94 15.18
N GLY A 321 12.80 14.69 14.68
CA GLY A 321 12.57 14.14 13.35
C GLY A 321 13.05 15.07 12.22
N GLU A 322 13.47 14.50 11.10
CA GLU A 322 13.97 15.29 9.96
C GLU A 322 12.84 16.15 9.36
N GLU A 323 11.58 15.71 9.40
CA GLU A 323 10.38 16.42 8.95
C GLU A 323 10.14 17.75 9.72
N ALA A 324 10.69 17.83 10.95
CA ALA A 324 10.72 19.06 11.75
C ALA A 324 12.11 19.73 11.74
N GLY A 325 13.00 19.24 10.89
CA GLY A 325 14.33 19.79 10.68
C GLY A 325 15.49 19.08 11.38
N GLY A 326 15.27 17.98 12.13
CA GLY A 326 16.30 17.10 12.67
C GLY A 326 17.23 17.69 13.74
N GLY A 327 16.95 18.87 14.29
CA GLY A 327 17.79 19.51 15.30
C GLY A 327 19.26 19.59 14.91
N SER A 328 20.16 19.16 15.81
CA SER A 328 21.61 19.10 15.57
C SER A 328 22.03 17.96 14.63
N LEU A 329 21.19 16.95 14.41
CA LEU A 329 21.44 15.90 13.42
C LEU A 329 21.17 16.38 12.01
N GLY A 330 20.21 17.27 11.84
CA GLY A 330 19.88 17.79 10.53
C GLY A 330 19.34 16.75 9.55
N GLY A 331 19.97 16.59 8.40
CA GLY A 331 19.66 15.54 7.42
C GLY A 331 20.21 14.16 7.79
N ASP A 332 20.80 14.00 8.96
CA ASP A 332 21.20 12.69 9.51
C ASP A 332 20.14 12.14 10.47
N ALA A 333 19.08 12.92 10.78
CA ALA A 333 17.94 12.45 11.52
C ALA A 333 17.04 11.58 10.64
N ILE A 334 16.22 10.72 11.25
CA ILE A 334 15.25 9.90 10.54
C ILE A 334 14.00 10.74 10.25
N TRP A 335 13.45 10.56 9.07
CA TRP A 335 12.14 11.06 8.67
C TRP A 335 11.05 10.11 9.17
N SER A 336 10.04 10.62 9.88
CA SER A 336 8.91 9.79 10.34
C SER A 336 8.18 9.15 9.17
N HIS A 337 7.83 7.86 9.30
CA HIS A 337 7.13 7.13 8.25
C HIS A 337 6.51 5.81 8.76
N SER A 338 5.55 5.31 7.99
CA SER A 338 5.07 3.93 8.04
C SER A 338 5.64 3.12 6.88
N TRP A 339 6.17 1.92 7.16
CA TRP A 339 6.77 1.07 6.14
C TRP A 339 6.86 -0.40 6.58
N ASN A 340 7.65 -1.19 5.83
CA ASN A 340 7.92 -2.59 6.15
C ASN A 340 9.41 -2.95 6.05
N LEU A 341 9.77 -4.10 6.57
CA LEU A 341 11.15 -4.62 6.58
C LEU A 341 11.63 -5.19 5.22
N GLY A 342 10.83 -5.03 4.15
CA GLY A 342 11.15 -5.55 2.82
C GLY A 342 10.78 -7.02 2.62
N GLY A 343 10.11 -7.64 3.58
CA GLY A 343 9.65 -9.02 3.62
C GLY A 343 9.40 -9.46 5.05
N LEU A 344 8.94 -10.69 5.22
CA LEU A 344 8.80 -11.33 6.53
C LEU A 344 10.19 -11.68 7.06
N VAL A 345 10.62 -11.04 8.15
CA VAL A 345 11.99 -11.15 8.68
C VAL A 345 11.97 -11.85 10.03
N PRO A 346 12.64 -13.01 10.17
CA PRO A 346 12.74 -13.69 11.46
C PRO A 346 13.41 -12.83 12.53
N ILE A 347 12.82 -12.80 13.73
CA ILE A 347 13.34 -12.07 14.89
C ILE A 347 14.19 -13.03 15.72
N PRO A 348 15.54 -12.91 15.72
CA PRO A 348 16.43 -13.81 16.45
C PRO A 348 16.18 -13.77 17.95
N GLY A 349 16.04 -14.94 18.56
CA GLY A 349 15.78 -15.06 20.00
C GLY A 349 14.31 -15.15 20.38
N SER A 350 13.40 -14.90 19.46
CA SER A 350 11.98 -15.18 19.62
C SER A 350 11.65 -16.64 19.29
N HIS A 351 10.45 -17.06 19.61
CA HIS A 351 9.94 -18.40 19.32
C HIS A 351 8.48 -18.32 18.91
N SER A 352 8.08 -19.05 17.86
CA SER A 352 6.69 -19.19 17.45
C SER A 352 6.42 -20.57 16.88
N ASP A 353 5.45 -21.26 17.47
CA ASP A 353 4.97 -22.54 16.96
C ASP A 353 4.21 -22.38 15.64
N THR A 354 3.52 -21.25 15.46
CA THR A 354 2.75 -20.91 14.25
C THR A 354 3.66 -20.78 13.03
N THR A 355 4.71 -19.97 13.10
CA THR A 355 5.68 -19.82 12.01
C THR A 355 6.48 -21.11 11.76
N LYS A 356 6.77 -21.86 12.84
CA LYS A 356 7.45 -23.15 12.73
C LYS A 356 6.61 -24.16 11.96
N GLU A 357 5.32 -24.23 12.23
CA GLU A 357 4.40 -25.12 11.52
C GLU A 357 4.16 -24.66 10.09
N ARG A 358 3.92 -23.36 9.91
CA ARG A 358 3.52 -22.74 8.64
C ARG A 358 4.71 -22.55 7.68
N PHE A 359 5.84 -22.05 8.16
CA PHE A 359 7.01 -21.66 7.35
C PHE A 359 8.27 -22.48 7.64
N GLY A 360 8.27 -23.33 8.66
CA GLY A 360 9.45 -24.10 9.09
C GLY A 360 10.48 -23.24 9.84
N VAL A 361 10.13 -22.05 10.27
CA VAL A 361 10.97 -21.08 10.98
C VAL A 361 10.51 -21.00 12.45
N ASP A 362 11.40 -21.30 13.39
CA ASP A 362 11.11 -21.24 14.82
C ASP A 362 11.46 -19.85 15.37
N ALA A 363 10.74 -18.83 14.90
CA ALA A 363 10.88 -17.45 15.34
C ALA A 363 9.61 -16.67 14.96
N LEU A 364 9.24 -15.65 15.73
CA LEU A 364 8.30 -14.63 15.27
C LEU A 364 8.92 -13.84 14.12
N LEU A 365 8.08 -13.27 13.28
CA LEU A 365 8.46 -12.50 12.11
C LEU A 365 8.11 -11.02 12.34
N GLY A 366 8.99 -10.14 11.91
CA GLY A 366 8.69 -8.72 11.77
C GLY A 366 8.34 -8.41 10.32
N TYR A 367 7.42 -7.46 10.12
CA TYR A 367 7.05 -6.99 8.79
C TYR A 367 6.80 -5.49 8.78
N ALA A 368 5.58 -5.04 9.10
CA ALA A 368 5.20 -3.63 9.10
C ALA A 368 5.71 -2.91 10.34
N TYR A 369 6.02 -1.64 10.21
CA TYR A 369 6.41 -0.78 11.33
C TYR A 369 6.06 0.67 11.06
N THR A 370 5.99 1.47 12.13
CA THR A 370 6.05 2.93 12.09
C THR A 370 7.27 3.42 12.85
N VAL A 371 7.83 4.57 12.45
CA VAL A 371 8.96 5.19 13.15
C VAL A 371 8.74 6.69 13.32
N GLN A 372 8.96 7.20 14.55
CA GLN A 372 8.70 8.58 14.95
C GLN A 372 9.81 9.10 15.88
N PRO A 373 9.94 10.43 16.03
CA PRO A 373 10.99 11.03 16.86
C PRO A 373 10.65 11.08 18.34
N GLU A 374 11.68 11.22 19.15
CA GLU A 374 11.64 11.37 20.62
C GLU A 374 10.72 12.51 21.06
N ASP A 375 10.74 13.65 20.37
CA ASP A 375 9.93 14.83 20.70
C ASP A 375 8.54 14.82 20.07
N GLY A 376 8.12 13.71 19.45
CA GLY A 376 6.85 13.56 18.76
C GLY A 376 5.63 13.74 19.67
N ALA A 377 4.47 14.02 19.06
CA ALA A 377 3.21 14.16 19.75
C ALA A 377 2.16 13.20 19.20
N ALA A 378 1.10 12.93 19.96
CA ALA A 378 0.11 11.89 19.69
C ALA A 378 -0.52 11.96 18.28
N GLY A 379 -0.58 13.14 17.65
CA GLY A 379 -1.16 13.31 16.32
C GLY A 379 -0.43 12.56 15.22
N VAL A 380 0.92 12.71 15.16
CA VAL A 380 1.74 12.00 14.18
C VAL A 380 1.66 10.48 14.43
N PHE A 381 1.74 10.06 15.68
CA PHE A 381 1.61 8.63 16.03
C PHE A 381 0.25 8.04 15.61
N SER A 382 -0.82 8.82 15.77
CA SER A 382 -2.15 8.38 15.36
C SER A 382 -2.33 8.35 13.84
N HIS A 383 -1.70 9.26 13.13
CA HIS A 383 -1.67 9.28 11.66
C HIS A 383 -0.96 8.03 11.12
N GLU A 384 0.27 7.77 11.56
CA GLU A 384 1.04 6.60 11.13
C GLU A 384 0.33 5.27 11.44
N TYR A 385 -0.33 5.21 12.59
CA TYR A 385 -1.11 4.03 12.93
C TYR A 385 -2.38 3.90 12.07
N GLY A 386 -2.94 4.99 11.59
CA GLY A 386 -4.00 4.98 10.57
C GLY A 386 -3.59 4.18 9.34
N HIS A 387 -2.35 4.32 8.90
CA HIS A 387 -1.78 3.51 7.83
C HIS A 387 -1.70 2.02 8.20
N ASN A 388 -1.36 1.68 9.43
CA ASN A 388 -1.40 0.28 9.89
C ASN A 388 -2.82 -0.31 9.84
N LEU A 389 -3.85 0.51 9.98
CA LEU A 389 -5.24 0.10 9.82
C LEU A 389 -5.72 0.13 8.35
N GLY A 390 -4.86 0.52 7.40
CA GLY A 390 -5.13 0.53 5.97
C GLY A 390 -5.61 1.84 5.38
N LEU A 391 -5.60 2.93 6.14
CA LEU A 391 -5.98 4.24 5.62
C LEU A 391 -4.88 4.83 4.73
N PRO A 392 -5.23 5.48 3.62
CA PRO A 392 -4.28 6.15 2.75
C PRO A 392 -3.98 7.57 3.24
N ASP A 393 -2.92 8.16 2.69
CA ASP A 393 -2.71 9.59 2.72
C ASP A 393 -3.75 10.32 1.87
N GLU A 394 -4.31 11.39 2.42
CA GLU A 394 -5.33 12.20 1.74
C GLU A 394 -4.79 13.52 1.18
N TYR A 395 -3.48 13.69 1.13
CA TYR A 395 -2.78 14.85 0.55
C TYR A 395 -2.05 14.45 -0.75
N ASP A 396 -1.42 15.42 -1.42
CA ASP A 396 -0.61 15.17 -2.62
C ASP A 396 0.76 14.57 -2.23
N THR A 397 0.85 13.24 -2.23
CA THR A 397 2.04 12.50 -1.81
C THR A 397 3.26 12.71 -2.70
N LEU A 398 3.11 13.30 -3.88
CA LEU A 398 4.22 13.66 -4.77
C LEU A 398 4.52 15.17 -4.80
N TYR A 399 3.75 15.98 -4.07
CA TYR A 399 3.92 17.42 -4.04
C TYR A 399 3.92 18.05 -5.44
N THR A 400 2.98 17.64 -6.27
CA THR A 400 2.98 17.97 -7.72
C THR A 400 2.49 19.38 -8.01
N ALA A 401 1.84 20.05 -7.05
CA ALA A 401 1.32 21.39 -7.20
C ALA A 401 2.37 22.47 -6.82
N ASP A 402 2.29 23.64 -7.46
CA ASP A 402 3.06 24.82 -7.07
C ASP A 402 2.64 25.41 -5.70
N SER A 403 1.45 25.06 -5.22
CA SER A 403 0.93 25.42 -3.90
C SER A 403 0.58 24.15 -3.16
N VAL A 404 1.05 24.06 -1.92
CA VAL A 404 0.72 22.96 -1.03
C VAL A 404 -0.76 23.05 -0.72
N GLY A 405 -1.54 22.20 -1.35
CA GLY A 405 -2.93 22.03 -1.02
C GLY A 405 -3.15 20.56 -0.78
N ALA A 406 -3.27 20.13 0.46
CA ALA A 406 -3.93 18.88 0.70
C ALA A 406 -5.40 19.09 0.33
N ALA A 407 -5.97 18.20 -0.49
CA ALA A 407 -7.38 18.29 -0.89
C ALA A 407 -8.34 18.28 0.32
N THR A 408 -7.87 17.81 1.46
CA THR A 408 -8.59 17.63 2.72
C THR A 408 -8.07 18.51 3.87
N GLU A 409 -6.83 19.04 3.76
CA GLU A 409 -6.19 19.95 4.73
C GLU A 409 -6.30 19.45 6.20
N TYR A 410 -6.73 20.31 7.12
CA TYR A 410 -6.90 19.99 8.53
C TYR A 410 -8.24 19.28 8.87
N TRP A 411 -9.07 18.96 7.89
CA TRP A 411 -10.33 18.27 8.15
C TRP A 411 -10.16 16.80 8.52
N THR A 412 -9.00 16.23 8.29
CA THR A 412 -8.70 14.83 8.63
C THR A 412 -7.28 14.67 9.16
N ILE A 413 -7.13 13.74 10.09
CA ILE A 413 -5.81 13.34 10.59
C ILE A 413 -4.95 12.71 9.49
N MET A 414 -5.56 12.09 8.47
CA MET A 414 -4.82 11.48 7.34
C MET A 414 -4.28 12.52 6.34
N ALA A 415 -4.31 13.80 6.75
CA ALA A 415 -3.63 14.92 6.10
C ALA A 415 -3.04 15.84 7.16
N ALA A 416 -3.11 17.17 6.97
CA ALA A 416 -2.53 18.16 7.89
C ALA A 416 -3.12 18.14 9.31
N GLY A 417 -4.26 17.47 9.51
CA GLY A 417 -4.92 17.35 10.82
C GLY A 417 -4.06 16.65 11.88
N SER A 418 -3.07 15.86 11.50
CA SER A 418 -2.06 15.26 12.40
C SER A 418 -1.24 16.32 13.15
N TRP A 419 -1.07 17.51 12.56
CA TRP A 419 -0.35 18.64 13.14
C TRP A 419 -1.24 19.69 13.81
N ALA A 420 -2.53 19.42 13.99
CA ALA A 420 -3.43 20.34 14.64
C ALA A 420 -3.11 20.53 16.13
N GLY A 421 -3.66 21.60 16.72
CA GLY A 421 -3.51 21.94 18.13
C GLY A 421 -2.70 23.21 18.40
N LYS A 422 -2.82 23.69 19.63
CA LYS A 422 -2.05 24.85 20.14
C LYS A 422 -0.55 24.59 20.18
N ILE A 423 -0.18 23.37 20.54
CA ILE A 423 1.15 22.80 20.31
C ILE A 423 0.95 21.87 19.09
N PRO A 424 1.60 22.14 17.96
CA PRO A 424 1.40 21.34 16.76
C PRO A 424 1.55 19.83 17.00
N GLY A 425 0.56 19.05 16.58
CA GLY A 425 0.56 17.60 16.73
C GLY A 425 -0.02 17.07 18.05
N THR A 426 -0.42 17.92 18.98
CA THR A 426 -0.91 17.45 20.30
C THR A 426 -2.43 17.32 20.40
N GLU A 427 -3.15 17.91 19.48
CA GLU A 427 -4.61 17.89 19.41
C GLU A 427 -5.01 17.55 17.97
N PRO A 428 -4.83 16.28 17.51
CA PRO A 428 -5.15 15.89 16.14
C PRO A 428 -6.64 16.05 15.87
N THR A 429 -6.99 16.43 14.65
CA THR A 429 -8.39 16.42 14.21
C THR A 429 -8.88 15.01 13.97
N GLY A 430 -10.19 14.77 14.00
CA GLY A 430 -10.78 13.46 13.80
C GLY A 430 -10.62 12.94 12.40
N PHE A 431 -10.90 11.66 12.23
CA PHE A 431 -11.09 11.04 10.92
C PHE A 431 -12.26 11.64 10.17
N GLY A 432 -12.13 11.80 8.87
CA GLY A 432 -13.23 12.15 7.98
C GLY A 432 -14.26 11.02 7.83
N ALA A 433 -15.41 11.33 7.26
CA ALA A 433 -16.44 10.32 6.99
C ALA A 433 -15.94 9.21 6.05
N TYR A 434 -14.99 9.49 5.17
CA TYR A 434 -14.34 8.50 4.30
C TYR A 434 -13.53 7.49 5.11
N ASP A 435 -12.64 7.96 5.96
CA ASP A 435 -11.82 7.11 6.83
C ASP A 435 -12.66 6.20 7.71
N LYS A 436 -13.69 6.79 8.35
CA LYS A 436 -14.60 6.04 9.23
C LYS A 436 -15.41 5.00 8.46
N ALA A 437 -15.84 5.30 7.22
CA ALA A 437 -16.52 4.35 6.37
C ALA A 437 -15.59 3.18 5.98
N PHE A 438 -14.34 3.49 5.69
CA PHE A 438 -13.31 2.48 5.42
C PHE A 438 -13.11 1.57 6.63
N LEU A 439 -12.81 2.15 7.80
CA LEU A 439 -12.59 1.40 9.04
C LEU A 439 -13.83 0.58 9.45
N GLN A 440 -15.04 1.11 9.22
CA GLN A 440 -16.28 0.36 9.45
C GLN A 440 -16.39 -0.87 8.53
N SER A 441 -15.94 -0.76 7.28
CA SER A 441 -15.97 -1.89 6.32
C SER A 441 -14.91 -2.95 6.63
N GLU A 442 -13.75 -2.54 7.15
CA GLU A 442 -12.70 -3.47 7.58
C GLU A 442 -13.00 -4.14 8.93
N MET A 443 -13.84 -3.50 9.75
CA MET A 443 -14.23 -3.99 11.08
C MET A 443 -15.77 -4.10 11.19
N PRO A 444 -16.40 -5.09 10.53
CA PRO A 444 -17.85 -5.27 10.59
C PRO A 444 -18.35 -5.44 12.02
N GLY A 445 -19.48 -4.81 12.33
CA GLY A 445 -20.06 -4.83 13.69
C GLY A 445 -19.44 -3.85 14.68
N SER A 446 -18.46 -3.05 14.26
CA SER A 446 -17.91 -1.92 15.03
C SER A 446 -18.82 -0.69 14.99
N ASN A 447 -18.36 0.43 15.56
CA ASN A 447 -19.11 1.67 15.66
C ASN A 447 -18.34 2.88 15.14
N TRP A 448 -17.54 2.70 14.07
CA TRP A 448 -16.82 3.81 13.44
C TRP A 448 -17.75 4.78 12.75
N LEU A 449 -18.72 4.26 12.01
CA LEU A 449 -19.65 5.08 11.24
C LEU A 449 -21.03 4.43 11.18
N HIS A 450 -22.06 5.19 11.49
CA HIS A 450 -23.43 4.87 11.22
C HIS A 450 -23.98 5.84 10.18
N GLY A 451 -24.19 5.39 8.95
CA GLY A 451 -24.54 6.23 7.82
C GLY A 451 -25.92 6.03 7.25
N THR A 452 -26.33 6.98 6.43
CA THR A 452 -27.54 6.89 5.60
C THR A 452 -27.15 7.07 4.14
N GLU A 453 -27.64 6.18 3.27
CA GLU A 453 -27.46 6.29 1.82
C GLU A 453 -28.69 6.90 1.15
N VAL A 454 -28.42 7.74 0.14
CA VAL A 454 -29.41 8.32 -0.75
C VAL A 454 -28.88 8.23 -2.18
N ASN A 455 -29.66 7.71 -3.13
CA ASN A 455 -29.28 7.78 -4.54
C ASN A 455 -29.67 9.13 -5.11
N PHE A 456 -28.83 9.72 -5.92
CA PHE A 456 -29.13 10.99 -6.59
C PHE A 456 -30.43 10.93 -7.40
N SER A 457 -30.73 9.76 -7.99
CA SER A 457 -31.97 9.52 -8.74
C SER A 457 -33.23 9.60 -7.88
N ASP A 458 -33.12 9.44 -6.56
CA ASP A 458 -34.25 9.43 -5.62
C ASP A 458 -34.52 10.83 -5.07
N LEU A 459 -33.64 11.80 -5.36
CA LEU A 459 -33.81 13.19 -4.98
C LEU A 459 -34.79 13.87 -5.92
N ASP A 460 -35.90 14.30 -5.38
CA ASP A 460 -36.88 15.14 -6.09
C ASP A 460 -36.91 16.57 -5.55
N LYS A 461 -37.84 17.40 -6.02
CA LYS A 461 -37.97 18.79 -5.59
C LYS A 461 -38.30 18.97 -4.10
N ASP A 462 -38.79 17.92 -3.43
CA ASP A 462 -39.15 17.94 -2.03
C ASP A 462 -37.96 17.54 -1.13
N GLY A 463 -36.90 16.97 -1.71
CA GLY A 463 -35.65 16.59 -1.07
C GLY A 463 -35.79 15.43 -0.08
N VAL A 464 -34.72 15.14 0.64
CA VAL A 464 -34.66 14.15 1.71
C VAL A 464 -34.18 14.85 2.98
N TYR A 465 -34.86 14.64 4.08
CA TYR A 465 -34.50 15.19 5.39
C TYR A 465 -33.75 14.12 6.20
N VAL A 466 -32.54 14.44 6.62
CA VAL A 466 -31.69 13.63 7.48
C VAL A 466 -31.19 14.48 8.64
N THR A 467 -31.14 13.90 9.84
CA THR A 467 -30.44 14.51 10.97
C THR A 467 -29.04 13.92 11.06
N LEU A 468 -28.05 14.78 11.14
CA LEU A 468 -26.66 14.43 11.36
C LEU A 468 -26.31 14.63 12.83
N ASP A 469 -25.61 13.65 13.40
CA ASP A 469 -24.89 13.84 14.65
C ASP A 469 -23.54 14.52 14.37
N GLU A 470 -22.86 14.93 15.42
CA GLU A 470 -21.51 15.49 15.30
C GLU A 470 -20.54 14.38 14.90
N ALA A 471 -19.71 14.62 13.89
CA ALA A 471 -18.80 13.61 13.37
C ALA A 471 -17.68 13.23 14.37
N SER A 472 -17.33 14.15 15.28
CA SER A 472 -16.30 13.95 16.30
C SER A 472 -16.80 13.16 17.52
N VAL A 473 -18.11 13.09 17.73
CA VAL A 473 -18.75 12.44 18.88
C VAL A 473 -19.77 11.43 18.40
N LYS A 474 -19.66 10.20 18.83
CA LYS A 474 -20.64 9.15 18.48
C LYS A 474 -22.00 9.41 19.11
N GLY A 475 -22.98 9.74 18.28
CA GLY A 475 -24.38 9.90 18.67
C GLY A 475 -25.23 8.66 18.42
N THR A 476 -26.51 8.87 18.31
CA THR A 476 -27.52 7.80 18.10
C THR A 476 -28.23 7.90 16.74
N ASN A 477 -27.98 9.00 16.00
CA ASN A 477 -28.52 9.22 14.67
C ASN A 477 -27.48 8.88 13.59
N THR A 478 -27.58 9.53 12.46
CA THR A 478 -26.68 9.36 11.31
C THR A 478 -25.42 10.21 11.50
N ASP A 479 -24.24 9.60 11.44
CA ASP A 479 -22.95 10.32 11.51
C ASP A 479 -22.60 10.94 10.14
N ALA A 480 -22.93 10.23 9.05
CA ALA A 480 -22.71 10.72 7.69
C ALA A 480 -23.83 10.30 6.73
N VAL A 481 -24.04 11.14 5.71
CA VAL A 481 -24.93 10.83 4.59
C VAL A 481 -24.09 10.59 3.34
N ARG A 482 -24.26 9.44 2.70
CA ARG A 482 -23.70 9.15 1.39
C ARG A 482 -24.74 9.44 0.32
N ILE A 483 -24.41 10.30 -0.65
CA ILE A 483 -25.23 10.55 -1.84
C ILE A 483 -24.55 9.91 -3.04
N ASN A 484 -25.08 8.78 -3.51
CA ASN A 484 -24.56 8.08 -4.68
C ASN A 484 -24.91 8.88 -5.93
N LEU A 485 -23.91 9.22 -6.70
CA LEU A 485 -24.04 9.83 -8.01
C LEU A 485 -24.14 8.73 -9.09
N PRO A 486 -24.56 9.06 -10.33
CA PRO A 486 -24.34 8.16 -11.46
C PRO A 486 -22.85 7.87 -11.61
N ASP A 487 -22.52 6.63 -11.99
CA ASP A 487 -21.13 6.25 -12.20
C ASP A 487 -20.44 7.21 -13.20
N LYS A 488 -19.20 7.53 -12.93
CA LYS A 488 -18.36 8.31 -13.82
C LYS A 488 -17.95 7.46 -15.00
N GLU A 489 -18.21 7.97 -16.20
CA GLU A 489 -17.82 7.31 -17.44
C GLU A 489 -16.44 7.81 -17.90
N THR A 490 -15.46 6.94 -17.93
CA THR A 490 -14.11 7.25 -18.45
C THR A 490 -13.88 6.48 -19.75
N PRO A 491 -13.73 7.16 -20.89
CA PRO A 491 -13.42 6.49 -22.14
C PRO A 491 -12.04 5.82 -22.09
N ILE A 492 -11.95 4.54 -22.45
CA ILE A 492 -10.71 3.80 -22.64
C ILE A 492 -10.37 3.76 -24.12
N ASN A 493 -11.26 3.23 -24.91
CA ASN A 493 -11.13 3.13 -26.37
C ASN A 493 -12.49 3.34 -27.05
N THR A 494 -12.57 3.04 -28.32
CA THR A 494 -13.83 2.92 -29.06
C THR A 494 -13.81 1.54 -29.70
N PRO A 495 -14.90 0.73 -29.62
CA PRO A 495 -14.97 -0.58 -30.27
C PRO A 495 -14.54 -0.53 -31.75
N ALA A 496 -13.85 -1.57 -32.21
CA ALA A 496 -13.36 -1.61 -33.60
C ALA A 496 -14.50 -1.58 -34.58
N SER A 497 -15.67 -2.14 -34.20
CA SER A 497 -16.91 -2.02 -34.93
C SER A 497 -18.11 -1.96 -33.97
N GLY A 498 -19.28 -1.49 -34.46
CA GLY A 498 -20.51 -1.52 -33.66
C GLY A 498 -20.49 -0.66 -32.43
N GLN A 499 -21.02 -1.19 -31.30
CA GLN A 499 -21.14 -0.53 -30.00
C GLN A 499 -20.43 -1.28 -28.88
N PHE A 500 -20.07 -2.54 -29.07
CA PHE A 500 -19.50 -3.41 -28.06
C PHE A 500 -18.25 -4.14 -28.56
N GLU A 501 -17.45 -4.59 -27.63
CA GLU A 501 -16.24 -5.36 -27.77
C GLU A 501 -16.09 -6.30 -26.58
N TYR A 502 -15.16 -7.24 -26.57
CA TYR A 502 -14.85 -8.08 -25.45
C TYR A 502 -13.68 -7.51 -24.66
N TRP A 503 -13.85 -7.28 -23.37
CA TRP A 503 -12.83 -6.79 -22.46
C TRP A 503 -12.36 -7.90 -21.51
N GLY A 504 -11.03 -8.07 -21.41
CA GLY A 504 -10.40 -9.03 -20.53
C GLY A 504 -10.37 -8.64 -19.05
N GLY A 505 -10.86 -7.44 -18.71
CA GLY A 505 -10.80 -6.91 -17.35
C GLY A 505 -9.48 -6.19 -17.08
N ASN A 506 -9.36 -5.64 -15.87
CA ASN A 506 -8.13 -5.17 -15.28
C ASN A 506 -8.13 -5.53 -13.79
N GLY A 507 -6.97 -5.86 -13.23
CA GLY A 507 -6.80 -6.25 -11.83
C GLY A 507 -5.56 -7.09 -11.65
N ASP A 508 -5.13 -7.22 -10.40
CA ASP A 508 -3.98 -8.04 -10.03
C ASP A 508 -4.35 -9.52 -10.05
N GLU A 509 -3.39 -10.35 -10.47
CA GLU A 509 -3.47 -11.83 -10.45
C GLU A 509 -4.72 -12.41 -11.14
N ILE A 510 -5.22 -11.75 -12.18
CA ILE A 510 -6.34 -12.29 -12.95
C ILE A 510 -5.87 -13.36 -13.96
N ASP A 511 -6.70 -14.35 -14.21
CA ASP A 511 -6.56 -15.36 -15.27
C ASP A 511 -7.94 -15.51 -15.93
N HIS A 512 -8.27 -14.54 -16.76
CA HIS A 512 -9.57 -14.44 -17.42
C HIS A 512 -9.55 -15.10 -18.80
N LYS A 513 -10.66 -15.70 -19.18
CA LYS A 513 -10.78 -16.46 -20.43
C LYS A 513 -12.14 -16.24 -21.08
N MET A 514 -12.14 -16.26 -22.41
CA MET A 514 -13.35 -16.49 -23.19
C MET A 514 -13.09 -17.62 -24.19
N MET A 515 -13.95 -18.63 -24.22
CA MET A 515 -13.71 -19.87 -24.92
C MET A 515 -14.89 -20.30 -25.81
N THR A 516 -14.57 -20.91 -26.95
CA THR A 516 -15.57 -21.52 -27.82
C THR A 516 -15.01 -22.79 -28.48
N THR A 517 -15.89 -23.62 -29.01
CA THR A 517 -15.53 -24.81 -29.78
C THR A 517 -15.72 -24.57 -31.26
N VAL A 518 -14.73 -24.84 -32.08
CA VAL A 518 -14.75 -24.66 -33.54
C VAL A 518 -14.57 -26.01 -34.21
N ASP A 519 -15.53 -26.35 -35.12
CA ASP A 519 -15.47 -27.58 -35.92
C ASP A 519 -14.75 -27.33 -37.26
N LEU A 520 -13.52 -27.80 -37.36
CA LEU A 520 -12.70 -27.77 -38.56
C LEU A 520 -12.67 -29.15 -39.29
N THR A 521 -13.58 -30.09 -38.94
CA THR A 521 -13.68 -31.38 -39.65
C THR A 521 -13.97 -31.15 -41.11
N GLY A 522 -13.24 -31.85 -42.04
CA GLY A 522 -13.32 -31.65 -43.45
C GLY A 522 -12.70 -30.36 -44.01
N ALA A 523 -12.00 -29.57 -43.16
CA ALA A 523 -11.18 -28.47 -43.61
C ALA A 523 -9.92 -28.95 -44.32
N THR A 524 -9.49 -28.20 -45.33
CA THR A 524 -8.15 -28.25 -45.93
C THR A 524 -7.39 -26.95 -45.68
N SER A 525 -8.12 -25.90 -45.31
CA SER A 525 -7.58 -24.62 -44.88
C SER A 525 -8.52 -23.99 -43.83
N ALA A 526 -7.96 -23.27 -42.89
CA ALA A 526 -8.70 -22.48 -41.89
C ALA A 526 -7.90 -21.25 -41.49
N SER A 527 -8.59 -20.17 -41.17
CA SER A 527 -8.02 -18.94 -40.62
C SER A 527 -8.84 -18.43 -39.44
N LEU A 528 -8.18 -17.75 -38.53
CA LEU A 528 -8.78 -16.92 -37.48
C LEU A 528 -8.40 -15.48 -37.77
N ASP A 529 -9.41 -14.64 -37.88
CA ASP A 529 -9.30 -13.19 -38.04
C ASP A 529 -9.93 -12.51 -36.82
N TYR A 530 -9.32 -11.46 -36.27
CA TYR A 530 -9.84 -10.66 -35.15
C TYR A 530 -9.16 -9.31 -35.08
N ASP A 531 -9.80 -8.38 -34.36
CA ASP A 531 -9.19 -7.12 -33.97
C ASP A 531 -8.81 -7.18 -32.49
N VAL A 532 -7.65 -6.63 -32.12
CA VAL A 532 -7.13 -6.57 -30.77
C VAL A 532 -6.63 -5.17 -30.42
N TRP A 533 -7.01 -4.70 -29.24
CA TRP A 533 -6.49 -3.48 -28.63
C TRP A 533 -5.98 -3.83 -27.24
N TYR A 534 -4.83 -3.30 -26.82
CA TYR A 534 -4.30 -3.54 -25.50
C TYR A 534 -3.48 -2.37 -24.96
N ASN A 535 -3.58 -2.17 -23.66
CA ASN A 535 -2.75 -1.32 -22.83
C ASN A 535 -2.53 -2.07 -21.50
N THR A 536 -1.39 -2.76 -21.40
CA THR A 536 -1.05 -3.66 -20.30
C THR A 536 0.34 -3.34 -19.79
N GLU A 537 0.72 -3.77 -18.59
CA GLU A 537 2.07 -3.62 -18.09
C GLU A 537 3.05 -4.40 -18.98
N GLU A 538 3.99 -3.68 -19.59
CA GLU A 538 4.93 -4.25 -20.56
C GLU A 538 5.84 -5.30 -19.90
N ASN A 539 5.89 -6.49 -20.49
CA ASN A 539 6.67 -7.65 -20.03
C ASN A 539 6.22 -8.28 -18.69
N TRP A 540 5.05 -7.89 -18.15
CA TRP A 540 4.48 -8.46 -16.94
C TRP A 540 3.09 -9.03 -17.19
N ASP A 541 2.20 -8.28 -17.82
CA ASP A 541 0.83 -8.67 -18.14
C ASP A 541 0.71 -9.09 -19.60
N PHE A 542 -0.01 -10.20 -19.86
CA PHE A 542 -0.08 -10.77 -21.21
C PHE A 542 -1.49 -11.20 -21.61
N GLY A 543 -1.89 -10.82 -22.83
CA GLY A 543 -3.03 -11.39 -23.52
C GLY A 543 -2.61 -12.48 -24.52
N MET A 544 -3.27 -13.63 -24.50
CA MET A 544 -2.95 -14.75 -25.37
C MET A 544 -4.15 -15.21 -26.18
N VAL A 545 -3.90 -15.69 -27.40
CA VAL A 545 -4.87 -16.44 -28.18
C VAL A 545 -4.38 -17.86 -28.29
N GLN A 546 -5.17 -18.83 -27.82
CA GLN A 546 -4.74 -20.21 -27.64
C GLN A 546 -5.68 -21.20 -28.27
N VAL A 547 -5.14 -22.33 -28.73
CA VAL A 547 -5.90 -23.45 -29.31
C VAL A 547 -5.56 -24.73 -28.56
N SER A 548 -6.60 -25.53 -28.31
CA SER A 548 -6.49 -26.91 -27.86
C SER A 548 -7.16 -27.84 -28.87
N ASP A 549 -6.48 -28.94 -29.24
CA ASP A 549 -7.03 -30.00 -30.13
C ASP A 549 -7.22 -31.33 -29.37
N ASP A 550 -7.09 -31.32 -28.06
CA ASP A 550 -7.23 -32.48 -27.16
C ASP A 550 -8.36 -32.34 -26.12
N GLY A 551 -9.27 -31.39 -26.35
CA GLY A 551 -10.44 -31.13 -25.50
C GLY A 551 -10.11 -30.30 -24.25
N GLY A 552 -9.17 -29.37 -24.36
CA GLY A 552 -8.81 -28.43 -23.30
C GLY A 552 -7.80 -28.93 -22.27
N LYS A 553 -7.13 -30.06 -22.54
CA LYS A 553 -6.13 -30.62 -21.66
C LYS A 553 -4.79 -29.91 -21.80
N THR A 554 -4.43 -29.57 -23.04
CA THR A 554 -3.24 -28.78 -23.34
C THR A 554 -3.61 -27.62 -24.28
N TRP A 555 -2.91 -26.51 -24.13
CA TRP A 555 -3.12 -25.30 -24.87
C TRP A 555 -1.83 -24.85 -25.56
N THR A 556 -1.98 -24.36 -26.76
CA THR A 556 -0.89 -23.79 -27.57
C THR A 556 -1.20 -22.35 -27.88
N SER A 557 -0.35 -21.43 -27.43
CA SER A 557 -0.45 -20.01 -27.76
C SER A 557 -0.05 -19.77 -29.20
N LEU A 558 -0.87 -18.99 -29.90
CA LEU A 558 -0.68 -18.64 -31.31
C LEU A 558 0.16 -17.37 -31.41
N SER A 559 1.16 -17.38 -32.28
CA SER A 559 2.04 -16.25 -32.52
C SER A 559 1.53 -15.37 -33.64
N THR A 560 1.64 -14.05 -33.47
CA THR A 560 1.49 -13.04 -34.54
C THR A 560 2.74 -12.18 -34.60
N ALA A 561 2.73 -11.16 -35.47
CA ALA A 561 3.82 -10.18 -35.54
C ALA A 561 3.89 -9.27 -34.28
N HIS A 562 2.83 -9.23 -33.47
CA HIS A 562 2.69 -8.34 -32.33
C HIS A 562 2.73 -9.08 -30.98
N THR A 563 2.89 -10.41 -30.97
CA THR A 563 3.10 -11.18 -29.74
C THR A 563 4.57 -11.40 -29.46
N THR A 564 4.91 -11.50 -28.18
CA THR A 564 6.28 -11.75 -27.72
C THR A 564 6.31 -12.82 -26.62
N SER A 565 7.50 -13.42 -26.42
CA SER A 565 7.79 -14.25 -25.27
C SER A 565 8.79 -13.57 -24.33
N ASP A 566 9.07 -12.31 -24.57
CA ASP A 566 9.93 -11.50 -23.70
C ASP A 566 9.11 -11.13 -22.44
N ILE A 567 9.50 -11.68 -21.32
CA ILE A 567 8.90 -11.46 -20.00
C ILE A 567 10.01 -11.18 -19.01
N ASP A 568 9.74 -10.39 -17.97
CA ASP A 568 10.73 -10.11 -16.92
C ASP A 568 11.22 -11.42 -16.27
N ALA A 569 12.49 -11.42 -15.84
CA ALA A 569 13.09 -12.58 -15.21
C ALA A 569 12.30 -13.05 -13.97
N ASN A 570 11.68 -12.11 -13.25
CA ASN A 570 10.81 -12.36 -12.10
C ASN A 570 9.33 -12.50 -12.47
N GLY A 571 8.96 -12.38 -13.74
CA GLY A 571 7.58 -12.48 -14.21
C GLY A 571 6.90 -13.78 -13.78
N TYR A 572 5.58 -13.70 -13.71
CA TYR A 572 4.74 -14.73 -13.10
C TYR A 572 4.91 -16.10 -13.77
N PRO A 573 5.20 -17.19 -13.03
CA PRO A 573 5.50 -18.48 -13.62
C PRO A 573 4.37 -19.01 -14.53
N ALA A 574 3.11 -18.80 -14.13
CA ALA A 574 1.95 -19.23 -14.93
C ALA A 574 1.85 -18.48 -16.26
N ILE A 575 2.27 -17.20 -16.32
CA ILE A 575 2.32 -16.44 -17.57
C ILE A 575 3.44 -16.99 -18.46
N LYS A 576 4.64 -17.25 -17.91
CA LYS A 576 5.79 -17.82 -18.64
C LYS A 576 5.44 -19.13 -19.37
N GLU A 577 4.63 -19.98 -18.74
CA GLU A 577 4.20 -21.26 -19.29
C GLU A 577 3.21 -21.12 -20.46
N ASN A 578 2.60 -19.94 -20.64
CA ASN A 578 1.54 -19.69 -21.61
C ASN A 578 1.92 -18.75 -22.75
N LEU A 579 3.15 -18.27 -22.80
CA LEU A 579 3.64 -17.39 -23.86
C LEU A 579 3.73 -18.11 -25.22
N PRO A 580 3.71 -17.40 -26.38
CA PRO A 580 3.74 -15.95 -26.53
C PRO A 580 2.39 -15.26 -26.31
N GLY A 581 2.43 -13.93 -26.06
CA GLY A 581 1.26 -13.09 -25.87
C GLY A 581 1.48 -11.62 -26.23
N TYR A 582 0.41 -10.83 -26.15
CA TYR A 582 0.41 -9.37 -26.30
C TYR A 582 0.77 -8.75 -24.95
N THR A 583 1.63 -7.74 -24.95
CA THR A 583 2.04 -6.98 -23.77
C THR A 583 2.40 -5.54 -24.15
N GLY A 584 2.35 -4.59 -23.21
CA GLY A 584 2.60 -3.17 -23.47
C GLY A 584 1.39 -2.48 -24.11
N SER A 585 1.59 -1.62 -25.12
CA SER A 585 0.51 -0.85 -25.73
C SER A 585 0.44 -1.08 -27.24
N SER A 586 -0.77 -1.37 -27.73
CA SER A 586 -1.04 -1.47 -29.17
C SER A 586 -1.10 -0.11 -29.87
N ASN A 587 -1.29 0.99 -29.11
CA ASN A 587 -1.51 2.34 -29.65
C ASN A 587 -2.65 2.45 -30.66
N GLY A 588 -3.66 1.63 -30.51
CA GLY A 588 -4.85 1.54 -31.38
C GLY A 588 -5.21 0.10 -31.73
N TRP A 589 -6.28 -0.09 -32.48
CA TRP A 589 -6.72 -1.40 -32.94
C TRP A 589 -5.74 -2.01 -33.94
N ILE A 590 -5.42 -3.28 -33.77
CA ILE A 590 -4.61 -4.09 -34.67
C ILE A 590 -5.47 -5.21 -35.24
N HIS A 591 -5.49 -5.36 -36.55
CA HIS A 591 -6.13 -6.51 -37.19
C HIS A 591 -5.15 -7.66 -37.31
N GLU A 592 -5.54 -8.83 -36.83
CA GLU A 592 -4.72 -10.04 -36.84
C GLU A 592 -5.38 -11.12 -37.69
N THR A 593 -4.55 -11.85 -38.41
CA THR A 593 -4.96 -13.06 -39.18
C THR A 593 -3.99 -14.19 -38.85
N ILE A 594 -4.54 -15.31 -38.36
CA ILE A 594 -3.75 -16.49 -37.98
C ILE A 594 -4.16 -17.70 -38.86
N ASP A 595 -3.20 -18.38 -39.44
CA ASP A 595 -3.43 -19.64 -40.15
C ASP A 595 -3.68 -20.79 -39.18
N LEU A 596 -4.91 -21.33 -39.21
CA LEU A 596 -5.31 -22.50 -38.42
C LEU A 596 -5.27 -23.80 -39.23
N SER A 597 -4.71 -23.82 -40.45
CA SER A 597 -4.72 -24.98 -41.34
C SER A 597 -4.04 -26.21 -40.74
N GLN A 598 -3.12 -26.03 -39.79
CA GLN A 598 -2.51 -27.16 -39.03
C GLN A 598 -3.52 -27.95 -38.18
N TYR A 599 -4.68 -27.34 -37.87
CA TYR A 599 -5.77 -27.96 -37.12
C TYR A 599 -6.89 -28.48 -38.05
N ALA A 600 -6.70 -28.41 -39.37
CA ALA A 600 -7.67 -28.90 -40.31
C ALA A 600 -8.03 -30.37 -40.06
N GLY A 601 -9.30 -30.71 -40.18
CA GLY A 601 -9.82 -32.05 -39.91
C GLY A 601 -10.14 -32.34 -38.46
N LYS A 602 -9.90 -31.38 -37.51
CA LYS A 602 -10.14 -31.54 -36.08
C LYS A 602 -11.30 -30.66 -35.61
N THR A 603 -11.83 -31.00 -34.45
CA THR A 603 -12.60 -30.04 -33.64
C THR A 603 -11.65 -29.46 -32.61
N ILE A 604 -11.55 -28.13 -32.49
CA ILE A 604 -10.64 -27.43 -31.60
C ILE A 604 -11.44 -26.63 -30.57
N GLN A 605 -10.81 -26.35 -29.46
CA GLN A 605 -11.21 -25.28 -28.57
C GLN A 605 -10.31 -24.07 -28.84
N LEU A 606 -10.93 -22.90 -29.00
CA LEU A 606 -10.28 -21.61 -29.16
C LEU A 606 -10.55 -20.80 -27.92
N GLN A 607 -9.49 -20.21 -27.34
CA GLN A 607 -9.64 -19.32 -26.20
C GLN A 607 -8.81 -18.04 -26.39
N PHE A 608 -9.38 -16.94 -25.93
CA PHE A 608 -8.69 -15.69 -25.65
C PHE A 608 -8.50 -15.61 -24.15
N ARG A 609 -7.30 -15.30 -23.69
CA ARG A 609 -6.92 -15.33 -22.28
C ARG A 609 -6.17 -14.07 -21.92
N TYR A 610 -6.44 -13.51 -20.75
CA TYR A 610 -5.69 -12.41 -20.20
C TYR A 610 -5.19 -12.79 -18.81
N MET A 611 -3.89 -12.61 -18.58
CA MET A 611 -3.23 -12.91 -17.32
C MET A 611 -2.42 -11.71 -16.87
N THR A 612 -2.58 -11.32 -15.62
CA THR A 612 -1.79 -10.27 -14.98
C THR A 612 -0.96 -10.84 -13.84
N ASP A 613 0.07 -10.12 -13.46
CA ASP A 613 0.83 -10.42 -12.27
C ASP A 613 0.20 -9.78 -11.02
N TRP A 614 0.99 -9.54 -9.97
CA TRP A 614 0.51 -9.09 -8.66
C TRP A 614 0.33 -7.58 -8.51
N ALA A 615 0.69 -6.75 -9.47
CA ALA A 615 0.62 -5.30 -9.37
C ALA A 615 0.57 -4.59 -10.73
N THR A 616 0.24 -3.30 -10.72
CA THR A 616 0.33 -2.37 -11.87
C THR A 616 -0.53 -2.80 -13.05
N HIS A 617 -1.82 -2.95 -12.86
CA HIS A 617 -2.74 -3.19 -13.96
C HIS A 617 -3.13 -1.89 -14.69
N LEU A 618 -3.09 -1.90 -16.03
CA LEU A 618 -3.55 -0.81 -16.89
C LEU A 618 -4.95 -1.11 -17.43
N ASP A 619 -5.30 -0.57 -18.60
CA ASP A 619 -6.66 -0.75 -19.17
C ASP A 619 -6.99 -2.19 -19.57
N GLY A 620 -5.97 -3.05 -19.73
CA GLY A 620 -6.12 -4.45 -20.10
C GLY A 620 -6.16 -4.69 -21.60
N ILE A 621 -6.84 -5.77 -22.01
CA ILE A 621 -6.91 -6.21 -23.40
C ILE A 621 -8.35 -6.31 -23.89
N PHE A 622 -8.58 -5.93 -25.15
CA PHE A 622 -9.87 -5.95 -25.81
C PHE A 622 -9.80 -6.70 -27.13
N PHE A 623 -10.87 -7.41 -27.46
CA PHE A 623 -11.01 -8.15 -28.72
C PHE A 623 -12.34 -7.84 -29.37
N ASP A 624 -12.34 -7.76 -30.72
CA ASP A 624 -13.53 -7.50 -31.53
C ASP A 624 -13.45 -8.26 -32.88
N ASN A 625 -14.56 -8.34 -33.60
CA ASN A 625 -14.65 -8.89 -34.97
C ASN A 625 -14.03 -10.29 -35.11
N ILE A 626 -14.27 -11.17 -34.15
CA ILE A 626 -13.67 -12.51 -34.12
C ILE A 626 -14.35 -13.42 -35.15
N LYS A 627 -13.58 -13.93 -36.11
CA LYS A 627 -14.09 -14.72 -37.19
C LYS A 627 -13.20 -15.92 -37.50
N VAL A 628 -13.79 -17.09 -37.61
CA VAL A 628 -13.09 -18.28 -38.13
C VAL A 628 -13.65 -18.67 -39.47
N THR A 629 -12.75 -18.88 -40.42
CA THR A 629 -13.07 -19.30 -41.79
C THR A 629 -12.50 -20.70 -42.04
N LYS A 630 -13.30 -21.56 -42.66
CA LYS A 630 -12.97 -22.94 -43.05
C LYS A 630 -13.23 -23.12 -44.54
N ASN A 631 -12.21 -23.45 -45.34
CA ASN A 631 -12.31 -23.58 -46.80
C ASN A 631 -13.03 -22.38 -47.44
N GLY A 632 -12.78 -21.15 -46.98
CA GLY A 632 -13.41 -19.94 -47.46
C GLY A 632 -14.86 -19.70 -46.98
N THR A 633 -15.38 -20.55 -46.06
CA THR A 633 -16.71 -20.39 -45.47
C THR A 633 -16.55 -20.01 -44.00
N THR A 634 -17.25 -18.98 -43.53
CA THR A 634 -17.27 -18.56 -42.13
C THR A 634 -18.00 -19.61 -41.29
N VAL A 635 -17.34 -20.12 -40.23
CA VAL A 635 -17.88 -21.09 -39.26
C VAL A 635 -18.04 -20.52 -37.85
N LEU A 636 -17.40 -19.41 -37.58
CA LEU A 636 -17.59 -18.58 -36.39
C LEU A 636 -17.54 -17.12 -36.82
N ASN A 637 -18.46 -16.31 -36.34
CA ASN A 637 -18.44 -14.85 -36.48
C ASN A 637 -19.08 -14.25 -35.24
N ASP A 638 -18.31 -13.48 -34.52
CA ASP A 638 -18.75 -12.80 -33.31
C ASP A 638 -18.11 -11.41 -33.29
N ASP A 639 -18.96 -10.39 -33.32
CA ASP A 639 -18.62 -8.97 -33.32
C ASP A 639 -19.05 -8.29 -32.04
N ALA A 640 -19.23 -9.06 -30.95
CA ALA A 640 -19.65 -8.62 -29.61
C ALA A 640 -21.02 -7.90 -29.55
N GLU A 641 -21.79 -7.79 -30.66
CA GLU A 641 -23.04 -7.02 -30.71
C GLU A 641 -24.29 -7.78 -30.27
N GLY A 642 -24.17 -9.05 -29.96
CA GLY A 642 -25.30 -9.92 -29.60
C GLY A 642 -24.97 -10.92 -28.52
N ASP A 643 -25.68 -12.04 -28.51
CA ASP A 643 -25.35 -13.16 -27.65
C ASP A 643 -23.96 -13.72 -28.03
N SER A 644 -23.06 -13.80 -27.08
CA SER A 644 -21.70 -14.25 -27.31
C SER A 644 -21.64 -15.71 -27.78
N ALA A 645 -20.86 -15.97 -28.80
CA ALA A 645 -20.48 -17.32 -29.21
C ALA A 645 -19.45 -17.97 -28.24
N PHE A 646 -18.98 -17.24 -27.29
CA PHE A 646 -17.99 -17.67 -26.29
C PHE A 646 -18.63 -17.86 -24.90
N THR A 647 -18.12 -18.81 -24.17
CA THR A 647 -18.31 -18.87 -22.72
C THR A 647 -17.30 -17.90 -22.08
N LEU A 648 -17.82 -16.91 -21.37
CA LEU A 648 -17.03 -15.87 -20.72
C LEU A 648 -16.70 -16.30 -19.27
N ASP A 649 -15.44 -16.28 -18.94
CA ASP A 649 -14.91 -16.48 -17.59
C ASP A 649 -13.95 -15.31 -17.28
N GLY A 650 -14.50 -14.27 -16.65
CA GLY A 650 -13.80 -13.02 -16.38
C GLY A 650 -13.80 -12.00 -17.54
N PHE A 651 -13.98 -12.42 -18.79
CA PHE A 651 -14.27 -11.49 -19.89
C PHE A 651 -15.71 -10.98 -19.83
N SER A 652 -15.92 -9.76 -20.31
CA SER A 652 -17.23 -9.13 -20.40
C SER A 652 -17.37 -8.37 -21.72
N GLN A 653 -18.62 -8.10 -22.14
CA GLN A 653 -18.88 -7.12 -23.19
C GLN A 653 -18.67 -5.72 -22.62
N SER A 654 -17.97 -4.88 -23.36
CA SER A 654 -17.64 -3.49 -23.03
C SER A 654 -18.02 -2.57 -24.17
N ASN A 655 -18.41 -1.35 -23.85
CA ASN A 655 -18.62 -0.28 -24.82
C ASN A 655 -17.43 0.68 -24.94
N GLY A 656 -16.24 0.23 -24.51
CA GLY A 656 -15.02 1.02 -24.51
C GLY A 656 -14.92 2.07 -23.41
N LYS A 657 -15.79 1.97 -22.40
CA LYS A 657 -15.78 2.88 -21.24
C LYS A 657 -15.59 2.10 -19.96
N LYS A 658 -14.88 2.70 -19.02
CA LYS A 658 -14.82 2.29 -17.62
C LYS A 658 -15.88 3.07 -16.84
N TYR A 659 -16.57 2.39 -15.94
CA TYR A 659 -17.57 2.98 -15.05
C TYR A 659 -17.03 2.88 -13.64
N THR A 660 -16.92 4.02 -12.94
CA THR A 660 -16.41 4.09 -11.56
C THR A 660 -17.38 4.84 -10.67
N GLU A 661 -17.58 4.32 -9.47
CA GLU A 661 -18.44 4.98 -8.49
C GLU A 661 -17.89 6.36 -8.12
N GLN A 662 -18.81 7.29 -7.94
CA GLN A 662 -18.56 8.61 -7.38
C GLN A 662 -19.73 8.98 -6.47
N TYR A 663 -19.44 9.69 -5.38
CA TYR A 663 -20.46 10.04 -4.41
C TYR A 663 -20.02 11.21 -3.54
N TYR A 664 -20.99 11.83 -2.88
CA TYR A 664 -20.72 12.76 -1.79
C TYR A 664 -20.87 12.07 -0.45
N LEU A 665 -20.01 12.45 0.52
CA LEU A 665 -20.23 12.19 1.94
C LEU A 665 -20.46 13.52 2.63
N LEU A 666 -21.48 13.59 3.48
CA LEU A 666 -21.86 14.78 4.23
C LEU A 666 -21.75 14.46 5.71
N GLU A 667 -21.03 15.27 6.47
CA GLU A 667 -20.90 15.16 7.92
C GLU A 667 -21.00 16.54 8.58
N TRP A 668 -21.36 16.56 9.86
CA TRP A 668 -21.39 17.77 10.65
C TRP A 668 -20.18 17.85 11.56
N ARG A 669 -19.36 18.89 11.39
CA ARG A 669 -18.15 19.12 12.19
C ARG A 669 -18.35 20.33 13.10
N ASN A 670 -17.79 20.23 14.31
CA ASN A 670 -17.78 21.34 15.27
C ASN A 670 -16.55 21.24 16.18
N TYR A 671 -16.47 22.08 17.23
CA TYR A 671 -15.32 22.09 18.15
C TYR A 671 -15.54 21.14 19.33
N ALA A 672 -15.89 19.89 19.08
CA ALA A 672 -16.07 18.88 20.11
C ALA A 672 -15.00 17.78 20.00
N ASP A 673 -14.53 17.29 21.13
CA ASP A 673 -13.53 16.24 21.27
C ASP A 673 -12.29 16.44 20.35
N ALA A 674 -11.95 15.51 19.49
CA ALA A 674 -10.80 15.65 18.57
C ALA A 674 -10.90 16.91 17.69
N ASP A 675 -12.10 17.33 17.31
CA ASP A 675 -12.31 18.52 16.49
C ASP A 675 -12.22 19.85 17.26
N GLU A 676 -11.97 19.83 18.57
CA GLU A 676 -11.66 21.08 19.31
C GLU A 676 -10.45 21.78 18.68
N ALA A 677 -9.52 21.03 18.14
CA ALA A 677 -8.34 21.53 17.44
C ALA A 677 -8.67 22.42 16.23
N LEU A 678 -9.78 22.20 15.54
CA LEU A 678 -10.22 23.05 14.42
C LEU A 678 -10.44 24.51 14.85
N ALA A 679 -10.65 24.78 16.13
CA ALA A 679 -10.77 26.14 16.69
C ALA A 679 -9.41 26.85 16.85
N HIS A 680 -8.28 26.15 16.79
CA HIS A 680 -6.98 26.73 17.12
C HIS A 680 -5.78 26.01 16.49
N ILE A 681 -5.78 25.89 15.20
CA ILE A 681 -4.66 25.35 14.42
C ILE A 681 -3.51 26.36 14.42
N ARG A 682 -2.32 25.94 14.82
CA ARG A 682 -1.15 26.82 14.78
C ARG A 682 -0.34 26.60 13.52
N ARG A 683 -0.20 27.67 12.72
CA ARG A 683 0.78 27.72 11.61
C ARG A 683 1.79 28.82 11.89
N GLY A 684 2.98 28.48 12.30
CA GLY A 684 4.01 29.44 12.75
C GLY A 684 3.55 30.35 13.89
N ALA A 685 3.53 31.66 13.65
CA ALA A 685 3.04 32.65 14.62
C ALA A 685 1.52 32.87 14.56
N SER A 686 0.84 32.30 13.59
CA SER A 686 -0.59 32.51 13.37
C SER A 686 -1.42 31.38 14.00
N LEU A 687 -2.61 31.75 14.50
CA LEU A 687 -3.66 30.80 14.84
C LEU A 687 -4.74 30.90 13.79
N MET A 688 -5.16 29.75 13.28
CA MET A 688 -6.24 29.62 12.31
C MET A 688 -7.42 28.90 12.96
N THR A 689 -8.60 29.09 12.43
CA THR A 689 -9.81 28.38 12.80
C THR A 689 -10.53 27.91 11.56
N TYR A 690 -11.07 26.72 11.61
CA TYR A 690 -12.03 26.22 10.63
C TYR A 690 -13.41 26.36 11.23
N ASP A 691 -14.33 27.00 10.51
CA ASP A 691 -15.67 27.25 11.04
C ASP A 691 -16.46 25.94 11.18
N PRO A 692 -17.22 25.75 12.28
CA PRO A 692 -18.07 24.57 12.41
C PRO A 692 -19.22 24.61 11.38
N GLY A 693 -19.56 23.44 10.86
CA GLY A 693 -20.62 23.36 9.86
C GLY A 693 -20.70 22.00 9.16
N LEU A 694 -21.48 21.99 8.08
CA LEU A 694 -21.59 20.86 7.20
C LEU A 694 -20.33 20.81 6.32
N VAL A 695 -19.60 19.69 6.40
CA VAL A 695 -18.50 19.37 5.50
C VAL A 695 -19.04 18.42 4.44
N ILE A 696 -18.73 18.72 3.20
CA ILE A 696 -19.10 17.89 2.05
C ILE A 696 -17.82 17.37 1.43
N TRP A 697 -17.67 16.06 1.42
CA TRP A 697 -16.60 15.35 0.74
C TRP A 697 -17.07 14.88 -0.63
N TYR A 698 -16.23 14.99 -1.63
CA TYR A 698 -16.43 14.34 -2.91
C TYR A 698 -15.45 13.18 -3.05
N VAL A 699 -15.99 12.02 -3.36
CA VAL A 699 -15.21 10.79 -3.57
C VAL A 699 -15.35 10.38 -5.03
N ASP A 700 -14.23 10.18 -5.69
CA ASP A 700 -14.15 9.76 -7.09
C ASP A 700 -13.23 8.54 -7.23
N ASN A 701 -13.82 7.36 -7.31
CA ASN A 701 -13.07 6.10 -7.41
C ASN A 701 -12.39 5.89 -8.77
N SER A 702 -12.40 6.89 -9.66
CA SER A 702 -11.59 6.86 -10.88
C SER A 702 -10.12 7.24 -10.62
N TYR A 703 -9.85 7.85 -9.47
CA TYR A 703 -8.53 8.19 -8.96
C TYR A 703 -8.17 7.32 -7.77
N ASN A 704 -6.90 7.08 -7.59
CA ASN A 704 -6.31 6.40 -6.43
C ASN A 704 -5.26 7.26 -5.73
N ASP A 705 -5.20 8.55 -6.05
CA ASP A 705 -4.32 9.54 -5.49
C ASP A 705 -4.98 10.91 -5.45
N ASN A 706 -4.35 11.85 -4.75
CA ASN A 706 -4.72 13.26 -4.68
C ASN A 706 -3.61 14.16 -5.25
N TRP A 707 -2.97 13.77 -6.35
CA TRP A 707 -1.88 14.52 -6.97
C TRP A 707 -2.41 15.74 -7.74
N VAL A 708 -2.83 16.72 -6.98
CA VAL A 708 -3.54 17.91 -7.48
C VAL A 708 -2.77 18.73 -8.51
N GLY A 709 -1.47 18.59 -8.62
CA GLY A 709 -0.68 19.22 -9.66
C GLY A 709 -0.79 18.53 -11.02
N TYR A 710 -1.02 17.21 -11.04
CA TYR A 710 -1.24 16.46 -12.27
C TYR A 710 -2.70 16.50 -12.73
N HIS A 711 -3.64 16.52 -11.81
CA HIS A 711 -5.07 16.61 -12.10
C HIS A 711 -5.77 17.61 -11.17
N PRO A 712 -5.55 18.93 -11.40
CA PRO A 712 -6.05 19.99 -10.53
C PRO A 712 -7.58 19.97 -10.36
N GLY A 713 -8.03 19.89 -9.12
CA GLY A 713 -9.45 19.82 -8.78
C GLY A 713 -10.07 18.43 -8.84
N ASP A 714 -9.29 17.42 -9.22
CA ASP A 714 -9.65 16.01 -9.23
C ASP A 714 -8.75 15.23 -8.26
N GLY A 715 -9.22 14.10 -7.77
CA GLY A 715 -8.54 13.20 -6.86
C GLY A 715 -9.53 12.20 -6.30
N PHE A 716 -9.04 11.20 -5.52
CA PHE A 716 -9.95 10.21 -4.95
C PHE A 716 -10.85 10.77 -3.85
N LEU A 717 -10.39 11.81 -3.15
CA LEU A 717 -11.11 12.47 -2.06
C LEU A 717 -10.77 13.96 -1.98
N GLY A 718 -11.77 14.79 -1.81
CA GLY A 718 -11.58 16.23 -1.60
C GLY A 718 -12.75 16.86 -0.89
N VAL A 719 -12.49 17.96 -0.17
CA VAL A 719 -13.55 18.80 0.41
C VAL A 719 -14.13 19.69 -0.66
N VAL A 720 -15.46 19.69 -0.78
CA VAL A 720 -16.16 20.57 -1.71
C VAL A 720 -16.17 21.99 -1.15
N ASP A 721 -15.50 22.89 -1.85
CA ASP A 721 -15.53 24.32 -1.52
C ASP A 721 -16.88 24.91 -1.89
N ALA A 722 -17.55 25.59 -0.94
CA ALA A 722 -18.92 26.10 -1.07
C ALA A 722 -18.98 27.57 -1.51
#